data_abaedb27ab8d1fd0393070901d95febf
#
_entry.id   abaedb27ab8d1fd0393070901d95febf
#
_cell.length_a   1.000
_cell.length_b   1.000
_cell.length_c   1.000
_cell.angle_alpha   90.00
_cell.angle_beta   90.00
_cell.angle_gamma   90.00
#
_symmetry.space_group_name_H-M   'P 1'
#
loop_
_entity.id
_entity.type
_entity.pdbx_description
1 polymer ?
#
loop_
_entity_poly.entity_id
_entity_poly.type
_entity_poly.pdbx_seq_one_letter_code
_entity_poly.pdbx_strand_id
1 'polypeptide(L)'
;MTWLIGIGIVGVLIVAGVTMAILSDYIKNAPSVEDVRVKHALPTVVYDRNNEIITKFLVENREIRKLGDMPQYLKDAFIAIEDHTFYTHKGINITRILGALVYDITNRTTAQGGSTITVQLARNVFLSHEKTLDRKIWEVFYAFQLERRYTKDEILEFYMNAIYFGHGTYGVEAASQLFFGKSVEKLSLAEAALIAGVPKGWLVYSPYRNIENSISRRNLVLEQMLKYGYITKEQEESAKKEEVKLIGLSKSAQTASYAAFMIRDYLLEKYGSDTVYKGGLTVKTTLDKKYQAIAEEELKAKVPKGRTETKDQVTMTYPQYALVSLDPRTGEILALVGGRGEDEFNRATKATRSPGSTFKPFVYIGALEMGFTPASVLEDKPLEYVQPDKSVWAPKNFNNKFIGPIRLREALAQSTNMIAIQLLEKVTPQRAIEIARKMGISTLVTSGSRNDIGLSITLGGLTKGIIPLELCSAYGVLATNGVKAKPYFIREIVSAEGVVLEKGNVQKEVVLDEKISYMMTNMLTSVINSPTGTGRRGYLGRPAAGKTGTGDSNTDAWFVGYTPDMVTAVWIGEDSMKEMNYKGIGAVGSSTAVLAWAGYMKRALADRPALNFTVPGGISTGVKICADSGLLPSSDCPSDKIISETFIKGTEPKARCTIHSKAEVLSMERVCTVSGMLADEGCPDESVALFRFVWIGDKLYEANEDGSANLGKPVSTEKCTLH
;
A
#
# COMPACT_ATOMS: atom_id res chain seq x y z
N MET A 1 27.26 4.94 -60.59
CA MET A 1 25.84 4.82 -60.16
C MET A 1 25.27 3.42 -60.35
N THR A 2 25.48 2.77 -61.50
CA THR A 2 25.00 1.40 -61.78
C THR A 2 25.56 0.30 -60.85
N TRP A 3 26.85 0.39 -60.44
CA TRP A 3 27.46 -0.56 -59.49
C TRP A 3 26.87 -0.52 -58.07
N LEU A 4 26.49 0.65 -57.58
CA LEU A 4 25.86 0.80 -56.25
C LEU A 4 24.43 0.24 -56.25
N ILE A 5 23.70 0.38 -57.36
CA ILE A 5 22.38 -0.21 -57.56
C ILE A 5 22.47 -1.75 -57.60
N GLY A 6 23.50 -2.28 -58.30
CA GLY A 6 23.77 -3.73 -58.35
C GLY A 6 24.09 -4.34 -56.99
N ILE A 7 24.90 -3.69 -56.17
CA ILE A 7 25.22 -4.13 -54.81
C ILE A 7 23.94 -4.05 -53.92
N GLY A 8 23.13 -3.03 -54.07
CA GLY A 8 21.85 -2.90 -53.37
C GLY A 8 20.89 -4.05 -53.71
N ILE A 9 20.75 -4.41 -54.98
CA ILE A 9 19.88 -5.51 -55.41
C ILE A 9 20.39 -6.86 -54.88
N VAL A 10 21.71 -7.11 -54.95
CA VAL A 10 22.31 -8.34 -54.39
C VAL A 10 22.10 -8.41 -52.86
N GLY A 11 22.28 -7.30 -52.17
CA GLY A 11 21.99 -7.22 -50.72
C GLY A 11 20.51 -7.56 -50.38
N VAL A 12 19.56 -7.02 -51.14
CA VAL A 12 18.13 -7.32 -50.99
C VAL A 12 17.83 -8.79 -51.28
N LEU A 13 18.45 -9.38 -52.31
CA LEU A 13 18.26 -10.81 -52.64
C LEU A 13 18.85 -11.75 -51.57
N ILE A 14 20.01 -11.41 -51.00
CA ILE A 14 20.60 -12.18 -49.90
C ILE A 14 19.68 -12.11 -48.66
N VAL A 15 19.21 -10.91 -48.27
CA VAL A 15 18.29 -10.73 -47.16
C VAL A 15 16.99 -11.51 -47.43
N ALA A 16 16.44 -11.46 -48.62
CA ALA A 16 15.24 -12.21 -48.98
C ALA A 16 15.49 -13.74 -48.95
N GLY A 17 16.66 -14.22 -49.42
CA GLY A 17 17.02 -15.62 -49.35
C GLY A 17 17.19 -16.16 -47.93
N VAL A 18 17.87 -15.40 -47.06
CA VAL A 18 18.02 -15.73 -45.63
C VAL A 18 16.67 -15.72 -44.93
N THR A 19 15.87 -14.74 -45.24
CA THR A 19 14.49 -14.64 -44.66
C THR A 19 13.61 -15.81 -45.09
N MET A 20 13.69 -16.22 -46.37
CA MET A 20 13.00 -17.41 -46.89
C MET A 20 13.50 -18.72 -46.28
N ALA A 21 14.81 -18.88 -46.05
CA ALA A 21 15.35 -20.06 -45.40
C ALA A 21 14.87 -20.18 -43.94
N ILE A 22 14.90 -19.07 -43.19
CA ILE A 22 14.40 -19.00 -41.82
C ILE A 22 12.89 -19.30 -41.79
N LEU A 23 12.11 -18.71 -42.68
CA LEU A 23 10.66 -18.96 -42.79
C LEU A 23 10.37 -20.44 -43.17
N SER A 24 11.18 -21.04 -44.03
CA SER A 24 11.02 -22.45 -44.42
C SER A 24 11.24 -23.42 -43.25
N ASP A 25 12.23 -23.14 -42.40
CA ASP A 25 12.48 -23.93 -41.19
C ASP A 25 11.34 -23.77 -40.18
N TYR A 26 10.86 -22.56 -39.98
CA TYR A 26 9.65 -22.29 -39.15
C TYR A 26 8.42 -23.03 -39.69
N ILE A 27 8.19 -23.03 -41.01
CA ILE A 27 7.03 -23.71 -41.63
C ILE A 27 7.09 -25.23 -41.43
N LYS A 28 8.28 -25.84 -41.51
CA LYS A 28 8.47 -27.31 -41.32
C LYS A 28 8.15 -27.75 -39.88
N ASN A 29 8.43 -26.90 -38.91
CA ASN A 29 8.27 -27.18 -37.50
C ASN A 29 6.92 -26.68 -36.95
N ALA A 30 6.02 -26.14 -37.81
CA ALA A 30 4.76 -25.59 -37.39
C ALA A 30 3.77 -26.68 -36.95
N PRO A 31 3.15 -26.60 -35.76
CA PRO A 31 2.04 -27.45 -35.39
C PRO A 31 0.87 -27.29 -36.38
N SER A 32 0.17 -28.39 -36.69
CA SER A 32 -0.95 -28.34 -37.63
C SER A 32 -2.11 -27.50 -37.07
N VAL A 33 -2.74 -26.69 -37.92
CA VAL A 33 -3.92 -25.86 -37.60
C VAL A 33 -5.20 -26.73 -37.43
N GLU A 34 -5.06 -28.06 -37.41
CA GLU A 34 -6.20 -28.99 -37.43
C GLU A 34 -7.08 -28.96 -36.19
N ASP A 35 -6.59 -28.43 -35.09
CA ASP A 35 -7.36 -28.35 -33.82
C ASP A 35 -7.48 -26.91 -33.30
N VAL A 36 -8.39 -26.13 -33.90
CA VAL A 36 -9.04 -25.00 -33.20
C VAL A 36 -9.93 -25.54 -32.07
N ARG A 37 -10.13 -26.87 -32.01
CA ARG A 37 -10.86 -27.57 -30.95
C ARG A 37 -10.00 -27.67 -29.70
N VAL A 38 -10.50 -27.07 -28.68
CA VAL A 38 -10.08 -26.96 -27.28
C VAL A 38 -9.22 -28.14 -26.79
N LYS A 39 -7.94 -27.94 -26.56
CA LYS A 39 -7.16 -28.76 -25.60
C LYS A 39 -7.93 -28.77 -24.27
N HIS A 40 -8.07 -29.94 -23.64
CA HIS A 40 -8.70 -30.03 -22.32
C HIS A 40 -8.04 -29.02 -21.37
N ALA A 41 -8.83 -28.04 -20.94
CA ALA A 41 -8.36 -27.01 -20.04
C ALA A 41 -8.03 -27.65 -18.69
N LEU A 42 -6.78 -27.59 -18.27
CA LEU A 42 -6.34 -28.00 -16.95
C LEU A 42 -6.37 -26.79 -16.02
N PRO A 43 -7.06 -26.86 -14.87
CA PRO A 43 -7.12 -25.72 -13.95
C PRO A 43 -5.76 -25.43 -13.32
N THR A 44 -5.43 -24.17 -13.13
CA THR A 44 -4.35 -23.80 -12.22
C THR A 44 -4.80 -24.03 -10.79
N VAL A 45 -4.00 -24.74 -10.02
CA VAL A 45 -4.25 -25.01 -8.59
C VAL A 45 -3.28 -24.20 -7.74
N VAL A 46 -3.84 -23.42 -6.82
CA VAL A 46 -3.07 -22.57 -5.89
C VAL A 46 -3.07 -23.21 -4.51
N TYR A 47 -1.89 -23.44 -3.99
CA TYR A 47 -1.64 -24.02 -2.68
C TYR A 47 -1.11 -22.98 -1.69
N ASP A 48 -1.45 -23.15 -0.44
CA ASP A 48 -0.86 -22.42 0.67
C ASP A 48 0.54 -22.97 1.01
N ARG A 49 1.18 -22.40 2.02
CA ARG A 49 2.51 -22.83 2.50
C ARG A 49 2.54 -24.25 3.04
N ASN A 50 1.39 -24.81 3.44
CA ASN A 50 1.20 -26.14 4.03
C ASN A 50 0.70 -27.16 3.00
N ASN A 51 0.67 -26.79 1.70
CA ASN A 51 0.12 -27.56 0.58
C ASN A 51 -1.41 -27.79 0.67
N GLU A 52 -2.14 -26.91 1.36
CA GLU A 52 -3.60 -26.89 1.30
C GLU A 52 -4.07 -26.03 0.11
N ILE A 53 -5.15 -26.46 -0.54
CA ILE A 53 -5.71 -25.70 -1.67
C ILE A 53 -6.35 -24.41 -1.15
N ILE A 54 -5.89 -23.26 -1.67
CA ILE A 54 -6.51 -21.96 -1.47
C ILE A 54 -7.62 -21.73 -2.49
N THR A 55 -7.30 -21.94 -3.78
CA THR A 55 -8.23 -21.69 -4.89
C THR A 55 -7.79 -22.46 -6.14
N LYS A 56 -8.70 -22.54 -7.10
CA LYS A 56 -8.42 -23.05 -8.45
C LYS A 56 -8.85 -22.00 -9.47
N PHE A 57 -8.00 -21.72 -10.43
CA PHE A 57 -8.36 -20.89 -11.60
C PHE A 57 -8.69 -21.82 -12.76
N LEU A 58 -9.94 -21.83 -13.13
CA LEU A 58 -10.49 -22.64 -14.23
C LEU A 58 -11.35 -21.76 -15.13
N VAL A 59 -11.59 -22.21 -16.33
CA VAL A 59 -12.54 -21.56 -17.23
C VAL A 59 -13.94 -21.80 -16.67
N GLU A 60 -14.53 -20.79 -16.06
CA GLU A 60 -15.94 -20.80 -15.69
C GLU A 60 -16.76 -20.26 -16.86
N ASN A 61 -17.79 -21.00 -17.28
CA ASN A 61 -18.77 -20.64 -18.31
C ASN A 61 -18.17 -20.30 -19.69
N ARG A 62 -18.12 -21.30 -20.57
CA ARG A 62 -17.90 -21.12 -21.99
C ARG A 62 -19.17 -21.50 -22.73
N GLU A 63 -19.94 -20.54 -23.12
CA GLU A 63 -21.12 -20.73 -23.96
C GLU A 63 -20.80 -20.19 -25.35
N ILE A 64 -20.68 -21.11 -26.34
CA ILE A 64 -20.37 -20.75 -27.73
C ILE A 64 -21.63 -20.26 -28.38
N ARG A 65 -21.57 -19.08 -29.02
CA ARG A 65 -22.66 -18.52 -29.82
C ARG A 65 -22.24 -18.45 -31.28
N LYS A 66 -23.18 -18.73 -32.17
CA LYS A 66 -22.97 -18.52 -33.59
C LYS A 66 -22.97 -17.03 -33.91
N LEU A 67 -22.22 -16.61 -34.90
CA LEU A 67 -22.12 -15.20 -35.31
C LEU A 67 -23.50 -14.62 -35.69
N GLY A 68 -24.41 -15.44 -36.26
CA GLY A 68 -25.78 -15.05 -36.60
C GLY A 68 -26.65 -14.70 -35.40
N ASP A 69 -26.36 -15.26 -34.22
CA ASP A 69 -27.10 -14.99 -32.98
C ASP A 69 -26.60 -13.71 -32.26
N MET A 70 -25.50 -13.13 -32.73
CA MET A 70 -24.90 -11.93 -32.15
C MET A 70 -25.47 -10.67 -32.84
N PRO A 71 -25.88 -9.63 -32.09
CA PRO A 71 -26.36 -8.38 -32.65
C PRO A 71 -25.35 -7.75 -33.62
N GLN A 72 -25.83 -7.13 -34.70
CA GLN A 72 -24.93 -6.52 -35.69
C GLN A 72 -24.03 -5.45 -35.07
N TYR A 73 -24.57 -4.58 -34.21
CA TYR A 73 -23.83 -3.53 -33.56
C TYR A 73 -22.73 -4.06 -32.58
N LEU A 74 -22.84 -5.30 -32.08
CA LEU A 74 -21.76 -5.91 -31.30
C LEU A 74 -20.58 -6.29 -32.19
N LYS A 75 -20.85 -6.91 -33.35
CA LYS A 75 -19.85 -7.23 -34.38
C LYS A 75 -19.13 -5.97 -34.85
N ASP A 76 -19.95 -4.94 -35.19
CA ASP A 76 -19.45 -3.64 -35.63
C ASP A 76 -18.60 -2.92 -34.57
N ALA A 77 -18.93 -3.03 -33.28
CA ALA A 77 -18.18 -2.47 -32.18
C ALA A 77 -16.77 -3.08 -32.10
N PHE A 78 -16.65 -4.42 -32.18
CA PHE A 78 -15.35 -5.10 -32.21
C PHE A 78 -14.54 -4.71 -33.46
N ILE A 79 -15.17 -4.69 -34.64
CA ILE A 79 -14.51 -4.31 -35.89
C ILE A 79 -14.04 -2.86 -35.82
N ALA A 80 -14.89 -1.93 -35.36
CA ALA A 80 -14.55 -0.51 -35.27
C ALA A 80 -13.37 -0.23 -34.35
N ILE A 81 -13.28 -0.89 -33.20
CA ILE A 81 -12.24 -0.60 -32.21
C ILE A 81 -10.97 -1.42 -32.40
N GLU A 82 -11.06 -2.66 -32.83
CA GLU A 82 -9.93 -3.56 -32.96
C GLU A 82 -9.35 -3.57 -34.38
N ASP A 83 -10.18 -3.60 -35.42
CA ASP A 83 -9.74 -3.79 -36.81
C ASP A 83 -10.78 -3.31 -37.85
N HIS A 84 -10.87 -2.01 -38.03
CA HIS A 84 -11.85 -1.40 -38.94
C HIS A 84 -11.73 -1.84 -40.43
N THR A 85 -10.60 -2.43 -40.81
CA THR A 85 -10.34 -2.99 -42.13
C THR A 85 -10.44 -4.51 -42.19
N PHE A 86 -11.03 -5.15 -41.20
CA PHE A 86 -11.05 -6.61 -41.02
C PHE A 86 -11.47 -7.36 -42.27
N TYR A 87 -12.54 -6.93 -42.93
CA TYR A 87 -13.07 -7.59 -44.16
C TYR A 87 -12.24 -7.33 -45.43
N THR A 88 -11.26 -6.39 -45.39
CA THR A 88 -10.54 -5.96 -46.61
C THR A 88 -9.11 -6.52 -46.70
N HIS A 89 -8.47 -6.90 -45.56
CA HIS A 89 -7.15 -7.46 -45.57
C HIS A 89 -7.13 -8.99 -45.44
N LYS A 90 -5.97 -9.62 -45.72
CA LYS A 90 -5.77 -11.07 -45.64
C LYS A 90 -4.88 -11.42 -44.42
N GLY A 91 -5.42 -11.26 -43.23
CA GLY A 91 -4.79 -11.62 -41.94
C GLY A 91 -3.95 -10.53 -41.29
N ILE A 92 -3.20 -9.75 -42.06
CA ILE A 92 -2.39 -8.64 -41.58
C ILE A 92 -2.71 -7.35 -42.35
N ASN A 93 -2.57 -6.21 -41.67
CA ASN A 93 -2.68 -4.89 -42.29
C ASN A 93 -1.31 -4.20 -42.27
N ILE A 94 -0.59 -4.28 -43.42
CA ILE A 94 0.77 -3.76 -43.55
C ILE A 94 0.81 -2.24 -43.36
N THR A 95 -0.19 -1.52 -43.90
CA THR A 95 -0.24 -0.05 -43.77
C THR A 95 -0.44 0.38 -42.30
N ARG A 96 -1.24 -0.36 -41.54
CA ARG A 96 -1.43 -0.12 -40.11
C ARG A 96 -0.16 -0.45 -39.29
N ILE A 97 0.55 -1.50 -39.62
CA ILE A 97 1.82 -1.87 -38.99
C ILE A 97 2.88 -0.79 -39.22
N LEU A 98 3.02 -0.32 -40.46
CA LEU A 98 3.97 0.76 -40.80
C LEU A 98 3.56 2.09 -40.15
N GLY A 99 2.27 2.42 -40.13
CA GLY A 99 1.74 3.61 -39.46
C GLY A 99 2.00 3.60 -37.93
N ALA A 100 1.77 2.45 -37.28
CA ALA A 100 2.08 2.27 -35.86
C ALA A 100 3.58 2.42 -35.58
N LEU A 101 4.43 1.85 -36.42
CA LEU A 101 5.90 1.96 -36.28
C LEU A 101 6.38 3.42 -36.40
N VAL A 102 5.88 4.15 -37.39
CA VAL A 102 6.19 5.58 -37.55
C VAL A 102 5.69 6.40 -36.38
N TYR A 103 4.47 6.15 -35.90
CA TYR A 103 3.92 6.84 -34.74
C TYR A 103 4.73 6.57 -33.47
N ASP A 104 5.10 5.33 -33.20
CA ASP A 104 5.88 4.93 -32.03
C ASP A 104 7.28 5.54 -32.04
N ILE A 105 7.92 5.59 -33.22
CA ILE A 105 9.24 6.25 -33.38
C ILE A 105 9.13 7.76 -33.17
N THR A 106 8.12 8.41 -33.75
CA THR A 106 7.97 9.88 -33.67
C THR A 106 7.58 10.34 -32.28
N ASN A 107 6.76 9.58 -31.55
CA ASN A 107 6.25 9.95 -30.24
C ASN A 107 7.01 9.28 -29.07
N ARG A 108 8.04 8.48 -29.36
CA ARG A 108 8.82 7.70 -28.37
C ARG A 108 7.93 6.86 -27.44
N THR A 109 6.88 6.27 -28.00
CA THR A 109 5.91 5.44 -27.29
C THR A 109 5.86 4.06 -27.92
N THR A 110 5.31 3.08 -27.22
CA THR A 110 4.98 1.75 -27.75
C THR A 110 3.47 1.52 -27.71
N ALA A 111 2.69 2.59 -27.91
CA ALA A 111 1.26 2.63 -27.58
C ALA A 111 0.33 2.16 -28.69
N GLN A 112 0.73 2.22 -29.97
CA GLN A 112 -0.14 1.81 -31.07
C GLN A 112 0.03 0.34 -31.44
N GLY A 113 -1.02 -0.47 -31.19
CA GLY A 113 -1.09 -1.87 -31.62
C GLY A 113 -1.48 -2.01 -33.08
N GLY A 114 -0.58 -2.55 -33.92
CA GLY A 114 -0.86 -2.88 -35.33
C GLY A 114 -1.47 -4.27 -35.56
N SER A 115 -1.90 -4.99 -34.52
CA SER A 115 -2.45 -6.36 -34.61
C SER A 115 -3.90 -6.36 -35.12
N THR A 116 -4.23 -7.24 -36.07
CA THR A 116 -5.59 -7.47 -36.59
C THR A 116 -6.35 -8.45 -35.72
N ILE A 117 -7.67 -8.55 -35.90
CA ILE A 117 -8.52 -9.57 -35.24
C ILE A 117 -7.98 -10.98 -35.50
N THR A 118 -7.57 -11.28 -36.75
CA THR A 118 -7.01 -12.60 -37.10
C THR A 118 -5.69 -12.88 -36.37
N VAL A 119 -4.81 -11.89 -36.26
CA VAL A 119 -3.54 -12.02 -35.49
C VAL A 119 -3.82 -12.20 -33.99
N GLN A 120 -4.82 -11.50 -33.44
CA GLN A 120 -5.21 -11.67 -32.06
C GLN A 120 -5.81 -13.07 -31.79
N LEU A 121 -6.65 -13.57 -32.71
CA LEU A 121 -7.17 -14.95 -32.63
C LEU A 121 -6.03 -15.98 -32.70
N ALA A 122 -5.13 -15.81 -33.67
CA ALA A 122 -3.97 -16.69 -33.81
C ALA A 122 -3.12 -16.75 -32.52
N ARG A 123 -2.87 -15.60 -31.93
CA ARG A 123 -2.16 -15.49 -30.64
C ARG A 123 -2.91 -16.20 -29.52
N ASN A 124 -4.22 -15.99 -29.40
CA ASN A 124 -5.02 -16.53 -28.29
C ASN A 124 -5.23 -18.04 -28.38
N VAL A 125 -5.18 -18.62 -29.58
CA VAL A 125 -5.47 -20.05 -29.79
C VAL A 125 -4.21 -20.90 -29.88
N PHE A 126 -3.12 -20.39 -30.50
CA PHE A 126 -1.96 -21.23 -30.87
C PHE A 126 -0.67 -20.91 -30.12
N LEU A 127 -0.56 -19.74 -29.45
CA LEU A 127 0.73 -19.27 -28.95
C LEU A 127 0.75 -19.03 -27.43
N SER A 128 1.91 -19.21 -26.84
CA SER A 128 2.15 -18.83 -25.43
C SER A 128 2.34 -17.30 -25.28
N HIS A 129 2.17 -16.79 -24.06
CA HIS A 129 2.21 -15.35 -23.80
C HIS A 129 3.60 -14.72 -23.67
N GLU A 130 4.68 -15.48 -23.86
CA GLU A 130 6.03 -14.92 -23.84
C GLU A 130 6.23 -13.90 -24.97
N LYS A 131 6.67 -12.68 -24.62
CA LYS A 131 6.88 -11.59 -25.57
C LYS A 131 8.23 -11.74 -26.28
N THR A 132 8.31 -12.64 -27.26
CA THR A 132 9.50 -12.85 -28.07
C THR A 132 9.28 -12.40 -29.52
N LEU A 133 10.36 -12.13 -30.25
CA LEU A 133 10.29 -11.86 -31.69
C LEU A 133 9.76 -13.09 -32.45
N ASP A 134 10.16 -14.30 -32.04
CA ASP A 134 9.71 -15.57 -32.61
C ASP A 134 8.19 -15.70 -32.53
N ARG A 135 7.57 -15.35 -31.38
CA ARG A 135 6.13 -15.33 -31.28
C ARG A 135 5.47 -14.42 -32.31
N LYS A 136 6.06 -13.25 -32.59
CA LYS A 136 5.49 -12.32 -33.57
C LYS A 136 5.47 -12.88 -34.99
N ILE A 137 6.49 -13.68 -35.34
CA ILE A 137 6.55 -14.42 -36.60
C ILE A 137 5.44 -15.48 -36.63
N TRP A 138 5.27 -16.24 -35.55
CA TRP A 138 4.23 -17.24 -35.43
C TRP A 138 2.81 -16.64 -35.47
N GLU A 139 2.59 -15.48 -34.82
CA GLU A 139 1.31 -14.75 -34.91
C GLU A 139 0.91 -14.49 -36.39
N VAL A 140 1.83 -14.00 -37.17
CA VAL A 140 1.63 -13.72 -38.60
C VAL A 140 1.41 -15.01 -39.41
N PHE A 141 2.22 -16.03 -39.16
CA PHE A 141 2.08 -17.32 -39.84
C PHE A 141 0.71 -17.95 -39.61
N TYR A 142 0.27 -18.05 -38.35
CA TYR A 142 -1.03 -18.61 -38.03
C TYR A 142 -2.19 -17.73 -38.53
N ALA A 143 -2.03 -16.41 -38.55
CA ALA A 143 -3.03 -15.53 -39.12
C ALA A 143 -3.25 -15.83 -40.63
N PHE A 144 -2.18 -16.04 -41.40
CA PHE A 144 -2.31 -16.46 -42.79
C PHE A 144 -2.94 -17.84 -42.96
N GLN A 145 -2.63 -18.80 -42.09
CA GLN A 145 -3.24 -20.14 -42.12
C GLN A 145 -4.75 -20.09 -41.83
N LEU A 146 -5.15 -19.27 -40.85
CA LEU A 146 -6.58 -19.04 -40.54
C LEU A 146 -7.33 -18.44 -41.74
N GLU A 147 -6.79 -17.40 -42.36
CA GLU A 147 -7.40 -16.74 -43.53
C GLU A 147 -7.48 -17.61 -44.80
N ARG A 148 -6.61 -18.62 -44.90
CA ARG A 148 -6.69 -19.61 -45.99
C ARG A 148 -7.75 -20.65 -45.78
N ARG A 149 -8.10 -20.95 -44.52
CA ARG A 149 -8.95 -22.07 -44.15
C ARG A 149 -10.39 -21.67 -43.83
N TYR A 150 -10.56 -20.44 -43.27
CA TYR A 150 -11.81 -19.95 -42.72
C TYR A 150 -12.21 -18.65 -43.39
N THR A 151 -13.51 -18.44 -43.50
CA THR A 151 -14.11 -17.17 -43.95
C THR A 151 -13.91 -16.09 -42.88
N LYS A 152 -14.05 -14.84 -43.24
CA LYS A 152 -13.98 -13.71 -42.30
C LYS A 152 -15.02 -13.83 -41.17
N ASP A 153 -16.22 -14.29 -41.50
CA ASP A 153 -17.28 -14.47 -40.53
C ASP A 153 -16.96 -15.60 -39.52
N GLU A 154 -16.39 -16.71 -39.98
CA GLU A 154 -15.94 -17.78 -39.10
C GLU A 154 -14.77 -17.31 -38.21
N ILE A 155 -13.84 -16.54 -38.73
CA ILE A 155 -12.73 -15.96 -37.96
C ILE A 155 -13.27 -15.02 -36.88
N LEU A 156 -14.25 -14.16 -37.23
CA LEU A 156 -14.87 -13.25 -36.26
C LEU A 156 -15.66 -14.04 -35.19
N GLU A 157 -16.37 -15.08 -35.57
CA GLU A 157 -17.08 -15.98 -34.63
C GLU A 157 -16.12 -16.62 -33.66
N PHE A 158 -15.01 -17.20 -34.14
CA PHE A 158 -13.99 -17.80 -33.28
C PHE A 158 -13.37 -16.78 -32.36
N TYR A 159 -13.06 -15.57 -32.86
CA TYR A 159 -12.50 -14.49 -32.06
C TYR A 159 -13.43 -14.07 -30.93
N MET A 160 -14.70 -13.79 -31.23
CA MET A 160 -15.68 -13.34 -30.26
C MET A 160 -16.01 -14.42 -29.20
N ASN A 161 -15.88 -15.71 -29.54
CA ASN A 161 -16.03 -16.82 -28.60
C ASN A 161 -14.74 -17.18 -27.82
N ALA A 162 -13.57 -16.71 -28.27
CA ALA A 162 -12.28 -17.08 -27.66
C ALA A 162 -11.65 -15.99 -26.78
N ILE A 163 -12.06 -14.73 -26.98
CA ILE A 163 -11.43 -13.59 -26.32
C ILE A 163 -11.74 -13.54 -24.83
N TYR A 164 -10.75 -13.10 -24.04
CA TYR A 164 -10.83 -13.02 -22.58
C TYR A 164 -11.34 -11.67 -22.09
N PHE A 165 -12.33 -11.68 -21.16
CA PHE A 165 -12.96 -10.49 -20.59
C PHE A 165 -12.64 -10.24 -19.11
N GLY A 166 -11.75 -11.02 -18.52
CA GLY A 166 -11.51 -10.98 -17.08
C GLY A 166 -12.36 -11.99 -16.30
N HIS A 167 -12.08 -12.13 -15.01
CA HIS A 167 -12.87 -12.96 -14.09
C HIS A 167 -13.05 -14.44 -14.53
N GLY A 168 -12.09 -15.01 -15.26
CA GLY A 168 -12.21 -16.38 -15.80
C GLY A 168 -13.16 -16.54 -16.98
N THR A 169 -13.63 -15.43 -17.57
CA THR A 169 -14.69 -15.39 -18.58
C THR A 169 -14.13 -15.27 -19.99
N TYR A 170 -14.49 -16.22 -20.84
CA TYR A 170 -14.12 -16.27 -22.26
C TYR A 170 -15.37 -16.24 -23.14
N GLY A 171 -15.33 -15.41 -24.19
CA GLY A 171 -16.41 -15.24 -25.17
C GLY A 171 -17.45 -14.21 -24.76
N VAL A 172 -18.09 -13.64 -25.78
CA VAL A 172 -19.04 -12.51 -25.62
C VAL A 172 -20.32 -12.89 -24.88
N GLU A 173 -20.80 -14.14 -25.01
CA GLU A 173 -21.99 -14.59 -24.27
C GLU A 173 -21.71 -14.63 -22.77
N ALA A 174 -20.61 -15.27 -22.37
CA ALA A 174 -20.23 -15.33 -20.98
C ALA A 174 -19.93 -13.93 -20.40
N ALA A 175 -19.38 -13.01 -21.19
CA ALA A 175 -19.18 -11.61 -20.80
C ALA A 175 -20.51 -10.87 -20.61
N SER A 176 -21.50 -11.10 -21.51
CA SER A 176 -22.85 -10.55 -21.41
C SER A 176 -23.54 -11.01 -20.13
N GLN A 177 -23.44 -12.30 -19.83
CA GLN A 177 -23.98 -12.88 -18.59
C GLN A 177 -23.27 -12.32 -17.37
N LEU A 178 -21.92 -12.24 -17.41
CA LEU A 178 -21.13 -11.72 -16.28
C LEU A 178 -21.47 -10.27 -15.94
N PHE A 179 -21.52 -9.39 -16.94
CA PHE A 179 -21.70 -7.96 -16.68
C PHE A 179 -23.17 -7.57 -16.55
N PHE A 180 -24.05 -8.14 -17.36
CA PHE A 180 -25.43 -7.67 -17.52
C PHE A 180 -26.50 -8.72 -17.20
N GLY A 181 -26.14 -9.99 -16.94
CA GLY A 181 -27.09 -11.05 -16.58
C GLY A 181 -28.07 -11.44 -17.68
N LYS A 182 -27.71 -11.23 -18.95
CA LYS A 182 -28.55 -11.51 -20.08
C LYS A 182 -27.77 -12.06 -21.27
N SER A 183 -28.49 -12.75 -22.17
CA SER A 183 -27.90 -13.24 -23.41
C SER A 183 -27.37 -12.08 -24.26
N VAL A 184 -26.30 -12.36 -25.00
CA VAL A 184 -25.68 -11.44 -25.95
C VAL A 184 -26.66 -10.83 -26.95
N GLU A 185 -27.72 -11.58 -27.34
CA GLU A 185 -28.78 -11.14 -28.23
C GLU A 185 -29.56 -9.93 -27.69
N LYS A 186 -29.63 -9.74 -26.39
CA LYS A 186 -30.38 -8.70 -25.67
C LYS A 186 -29.57 -7.49 -25.25
N LEU A 187 -28.31 -7.42 -25.66
CA LEU A 187 -27.45 -6.27 -25.33
C LEU A 187 -28.00 -4.99 -25.94
N SER A 188 -27.85 -3.86 -25.30
CA SER A 188 -28.01 -2.55 -25.93
C SER A 188 -26.72 -2.16 -26.70
N LEU A 189 -26.80 -1.10 -27.51
CA LEU A 189 -25.65 -0.56 -28.23
C LEU A 189 -24.56 -0.13 -27.23
N ALA A 190 -24.92 0.50 -26.11
CA ALA A 190 -23.99 0.94 -25.09
C ALA A 190 -23.30 -0.23 -24.39
N GLU A 191 -24.04 -1.29 -24.06
CA GLU A 191 -23.51 -2.51 -23.46
C GLU A 191 -22.59 -3.27 -24.42
N ALA A 192 -22.97 -3.37 -25.69
CA ALA A 192 -22.14 -3.98 -26.74
C ALA A 192 -20.81 -3.24 -26.92
N ALA A 193 -20.86 -1.90 -26.95
CA ALA A 193 -19.67 -1.06 -27.02
C ALA A 193 -18.78 -1.20 -25.76
N LEU A 194 -19.38 -1.36 -24.57
CA LEU A 194 -18.65 -1.61 -23.35
C LEU A 194 -17.91 -2.95 -23.42
N ILE A 195 -18.60 -4.04 -23.79
CA ILE A 195 -18.00 -5.36 -23.97
C ILE A 195 -16.82 -5.28 -24.96
N ALA A 196 -17.01 -4.66 -26.14
CA ALA A 196 -15.94 -4.52 -27.13
C ALA A 196 -14.72 -3.72 -26.63
N GLY A 197 -14.90 -2.86 -25.63
CA GLY A 197 -13.84 -2.07 -25.02
C GLY A 197 -12.94 -2.83 -24.05
N VAL A 198 -13.44 -3.87 -23.38
CA VAL A 198 -12.74 -4.60 -22.30
C VAL A 198 -11.48 -5.33 -22.76
N PRO A 199 -11.43 -6.01 -23.92
CA PRO A 199 -10.27 -6.84 -24.33
C PRO A 199 -8.96 -6.08 -24.49
N LYS A 200 -8.99 -4.78 -24.72
CA LYS A 200 -7.77 -3.94 -24.78
C LYS A 200 -6.92 -4.08 -23.53
N GLY A 201 -7.56 -4.31 -22.38
CA GLY A 201 -6.89 -4.51 -21.10
C GLY A 201 -7.93 -4.64 -19.98
N TRP A 202 -8.41 -5.83 -19.73
CA TRP A 202 -9.46 -6.10 -18.73
C TRP A 202 -9.07 -5.64 -17.32
N LEU A 203 -7.76 -5.64 -16.96
CA LEU A 203 -7.26 -5.09 -15.69
C LEU A 203 -7.58 -3.61 -15.50
N VAL A 204 -7.71 -2.86 -16.60
CA VAL A 204 -7.96 -1.41 -16.61
C VAL A 204 -9.41 -1.09 -16.95
N TYR A 205 -10.02 -1.85 -17.87
CA TYR A 205 -11.31 -1.53 -18.49
C TYR A 205 -12.47 -2.44 -18.07
N SER A 206 -12.24 -3.43 -17.19
CA SER A 206 -13.36 -4.19 -16.61
C SER A 206 -14.22 -3.28 -15.73
N PRO A 207 -15.55 -3.25 -15.91
CA PRO A 207 -16.44 -2.39 -15.13
C PRO A 207 -16.49 -2.74 -13.65
N TYR A 208 -16.15 -3.98 -13.27
CA TYR A 208 -16.02 -4.39 -11.89
C TYR A 208 -14.73 -3.92 -11.21
N ARG A 209 -13.75 -3.44 -11.99
CA ARG A 209 -12.48 -2.90 -11.46
C ARG A 209 -12.45 -1.38 -11.44
N ASN A 210 -12.91 -0.77 -12.52
CA ASN A 210 -12.96 0.68 -12.67
C ASN A 210 -14.05 1.06 -13.66
N ILE A 211 -15.20 1.46 -13.14
CA ILE A 211 -16.36 1.80 -13.95
C ILE A 211 -16.11 3.06 -14.82
N GLU A 212 -15.36 4.03 -14.31
CA GLU A 212 -15.07 5.28 -15.03
C GLU A 212 -14.19 5.03 -16.25
N ASN A 213 -13.13 4.21 -16.10
CA ASN A 213 -12.29 3.78 -17.22
C ASN A 213 -13.09 2.95 -18.23
N SER A 214 -13.98 2.08 -17.76
CA SER A 214 -14.85 1.28 -18.61
C SER A 214 -15.79 2.14 -19.45
N ILE A 215 -16.45 3.14 -18.83
CA ILE A 215 -17.33 4.10 -19.51
C ILE A 215 -16.53 4.95 -20.51
N SER A 216 -15.37 5.45 -20.12
CA SER A 216 -14.49 6.21 -21.01
C SER A 216 -14.10 5.37 -22.24
N ARG A 217 -13.77 4.10 -22.04
CA ARG A 217 -13.43 3.17 -23.12
C ARG A 217 -14.64 2.83 -24.00
N ARG A 218 -15.83 2.61 -23.43
CA ARG A 218 -17.11 2.46 -24.15
C ARG A 218 -17.35 3.65 -25.07
N ASN A 219 -17.20 4.86 -24.55
CA ASN A 219 -17.43 6.08 -25.33
C ASN A 219 -16.46 6.18 -26.52
N LEU A 220 -15.19 5.79 -26.34
CA LEU A 220 -14.22 5.70 -27.43
C LEU A 220 -14.65 4.67 -28.49
N VAL A 221 -15.21 3.50 -28.09
CA VAL A 221 -15.75 2.51 -29.05
C VAL A 221 -16.88 3.13 -29.88
N LEU A 222 -17.84 3.80 -29.23
CA LEU A 222 -18.94 4.48 -29.89
C LEU A 222 -18.46 5.56 -30.89
N GLU A 223 -17.44 6.33 -30.53
CA GLU A 223 -16.80 7.31 -31.42
C GLU A 223 -16.17 6.66 -32.65
N GLN A 224 -15.51 5.50 -32.49
CA GLN A 224 -14.97 4.76 -33.63
C GLN A 224 -16.10 4.17 -34.51
N MET A 225 -17.19 3.67 -33.89
CA MET A 225 -18.36 3.20 -34.65
C MET A 225 -18.97 4.31 -35.47
N LEU A 226 -19.15 5.53 -34.94
CA LEU A 226 -19.61 6.70 -35.68
C LEU A 226 -18.63 7.06 -36.80
N LYS A 227 -17.34 7.15 -36.48
CA LYS A 227 -16.29 7.52 -37.44
C LYS A 227 -16.24 6.61 -38.65
N TYR A 228 -16.51 5.32 -38.47
CA TYR A 228 -16.52 4.35 -39.58
C TYR A 228 -17.92 4.08 -40.17
N GLY A 229 -18.94 4.83 -39.75
CA GLY A 229 -20.27 4.79 -40.32
C GLY A 229 -21.15 3.60 -39.91
N TYR A 230 -20.81 2.94 -38.78
CA TYR A 230 -21.62 1.84 -38.25
C TYR A 230 -22.86 2.32 -37.47
N ILE A 231 -22.80 3.53 -36.92
CA ILE A 231 -23.92 4.16 -36.19
C ILE A 231 -24.08 5.62 -36.58
N THR A 232 -25.27 6.20 -36.33
CA THR A 232 -25.53 7.62 -36.52
C THR A 232 -25.08 8.45 -35.30
N LYS A 233 -25.04 9.78 -35.45
CA LYS A 233 -24.71 10.69 -34.37
C LYS A 233 -25.71 10.63 -33.22
N GLU A 234 -26.99 10.49 -33.53
CA GLU A 234 -28.06 10.35 -32.54
C GLU A 234 -27.94 9.05 -31.74
N GLN A 235 -27.55 7.96 -32.42
CA GLN A 235 -27.29 6.68 -31.74
C GLN A 235 -26.10 6.75 -30.80
N GLU A 236 -25.00 7.40 -31.22
CA GLU A 236 -23.83 7.63 -30.37
C GLU A 236 -24.21 8.41 -29.12
N GLU A 237 -24.89 9.55 -29.27
CA GLU A 237 -25.28 10.40 -28.17
C GLU A 237 -26.25 9.72 -27.19
N SER A 238 -27.19 8.94 -27.70
CA SER A 238 -28.11 8.14 -26.89
C SER A 238 -27.37 7.07 -26.10
N ALA A 239 -26.47 6.31 -26.75
CA ALA A 239 -25.71 5.24 -26.11
C ALA A 239 -24.70 5.77 -25.07
N LYS A 240 -24.10 6.95 -25.26
CA LYS A 240 -23.23 7.60 -24.28
C LYS A 240 -23.98 8.02 -23.01
N LYS A 241 -25.25 8.38 -23.10
CA LYS A 241 -26.10 8.76 -21.96
C LYS A 241 -26.68 7.56 -21.23
N GLU A 242 -26.66 6.37 -21.83
CA GLU A 242 -27.20 5.16 -21.22
C GLU A 242 -26.36 4.76 -19.98
N GLU A 243 -27.06 4.56 -18.86
CA GLU A 243 -26.46 4.14 -17.59
C GLU A 243 -26.01 2.67 -17.68
N VAL A 244 -24.80 2.39 -17.21
CA VAL A 244 -24.25 1.02 -17.14
C VAL A 244 -24.81 0.32 -15.91
N LYS A 245 -25.66 -0.69 -16.09
CA LYS A 245 -26.29 -1.46 -15.01
C LYS A 245 -25.64 -2.83 -14.90
N LEU A 246 -24.77 -3.01 -13.91
CA LEU A 246 -24.10 -4.28 -13.63
C LEU A 246 -24.93 -5.14 -12.68
N ILE A 247 -24.94 -6.45 -12.87
CA ILE A 247 -25.65 -7.38 -11.97
C ILE A 247 -24.86 -7.72 -10.68
N GLY A 248 -23.62 -7.26 -10.58
CA GLY A 248 -22.68 -7.66 -9.50
C GLY A 248 -22.03 -9.01 -9.75
N LEU A 249 -20.89 -9.24 -9.13
CA LEU A 249 -20.21 -10.54 -9.19
C LEU A 249 -21.02 -11.58 -8.39
N SER A 250 -21.15 -12.78 -8.92
CA SER A 250 -21.84 -13.88 -8.25
C SER A 250 -21.17 -14.20 -6.88
N LYS A 251 -21.93 -14.76 -5.95
CA LYS A 251 -21.40 -15.15 -4.62
C LYS A 251 -20.20 -16.09 -4.71
N SER A 252 -20.07 -16.93 -5.74
CA SER A 252 -18.90 -17.77 -5.97
C SER A 252 -17.65 -16.96 -6.34
N ALA A 253 -17.80 -15.86 -7.07
CA ALA A 253 -16.72 -14.91 -7.35
C ALA A 253 -16.40 -14.02 -6.14
N GLN A 254 -17.38 -13.73 -5.27
CA GLN A 254 -17.20 -12.99 -4.02
C GLN A 254 -16.47 -13.80 -2.92
N THR A 255 -16.41 -15.15 -3.03
CA THR A 255 -15.73 -16.00 -2.03
C THR A 255 -14.21 -16.10 -2.26
N ALA A 256 -13.69 -15.57 -3.36
CA ALA A 256 -12.25 -15.50 -3.56
C ALA A 256 -11.64 -14.40 -2.68
N SER A 257 -10.69 -14.76 -1.82
CA SER A 257 -9.99 -13.79 -0.97
C SER A 257 -9.19 -12.79 -1.82
N TYR A 258 -8.93 -11.59 -1.29
CA TYR A 258 -8.06 -10.60 -1.94
C TYR A 258 -6.67 -11.15 -2.26
N ALA A 259 -6.21 -12.12 -1.47
CA ALA A 259 -5.00 -12.88 -1.74
C ALA A 259 -5.11 -13.70 -3.05
N ALA A 260 -6.25 -14.35 -3.28
CA ALA A 260 -6.49 -15.08 -4.52
C ALA A 260 -6.54 -14.14 -5.74
N PHE A 261 -7.15 -12.95 -5.60
CA PHE A 261 -7.15 -11.93 -6.67
C PHE A 261 -5.73 -11.42 -6.96
N MET A 262 -4.93 -11.19 -5.94
CA MET A 262 -3.52 -10.77 -6.10
C MET A 262 -2.72 -11.82 -6.86
N ILE A 263 -2.88 -13.10 -6.51
CA ILE A 263 -2.21 -14.23 -7.18
C ILE A 263 -2.68 -14.33 -8.62
N ARG A 264 -3.99 -14.29 -8.87
CA ARG A 264 -4.59 -14.32 -10.22
C ARG A 264 -4.00 -13.20 -11.10
N ASP A 265 -4.01 -11.97 -10.60
CA ASP A 265 -3.52 -10.81 -11.35
C ASP A 265 -2.04 -10.95 -11.72
N TYR A 266 -1.22 -11.39 -10.76
CA TYR A 266 0.20 -11.67 -11.00
C TYR A 266 0.41 -12.74 -12.08
N LEU A 267 -0.31 -13.85 -11.99
CA LEU A 267 -0.21 -14.94 -12.96
C LEU A 267 -0.67 -14.50 -14.35
N LEU A 268 -1.76 -13.73 -14.43
CA LEU A 268 -2.29 -13.23 -15.69
C LEU A 268 -1.35 -12.23 -16.36
N GLU A 269 -0.72 -11.36 -15.59
CA GLU A 269 0.25 -10.40 -16.10
C GLU A 269 1.51 -11.10 -16.65
N LYS A 270 1.97 -12.15 -15.97
CA LYS A 270 3.23 -12.82 -16.29
C LYS A 270 3.09 -13.95 -17.30
N TYR A 271 2.04 -14.76 -17.19
CA TYR A 271 1.85 -15.99 -17.97
C TYR A 271 0.67 -15.92 -18.94
N GLY A 272 -0.19 -14.92 -18.83
CA GLY A 272 -1.38 -14.72 -19.64
C GLY A 272 -2.55 -15.67 -19.31
N SER A 273 -3.71 -15.33 -19.87
CA SER A 273 -4.98 -15.95 -19.51
C SER A 273 -5.04 -17.45 -19.86
N ASP A 274 -4.55 -17.83 -21.04
CA ASP A 274 -4.62 -19.23 -21.46
C ASP A 274 -3.78 -20.15 -20.58
N THR A 275 -2.56 -19.74 -20.25
CA THR A 275 -1.70 -20.50 -19.34
C THR A 275 -2.32 -20.61 -17.94
N VAL A 276 -2.92 -19.52 -17.45
CA VAL A 276 -3.51 -19.49 -16.10
C VAL A 276 -4.80 -20.30 -16.02
N TYR A 277 -5.69 -20.23 -17.01
CA TYR A 277 -7.00 -20.88 -16.93
C TYR A 277 -7.06 -22.26 -17.61
N LYS A 278 -6.11 -22.57 -18.50
CA LYS A 278 -6.12 -23.80 -19.30
C LYS A 278 -4.81 -24.59 -19.21
N GLY A 279 -3.71 -23.97 -18.74
CA GLY A 279 -2.36 -24.55 -18.78
C GLY A 279 -1.99 -25.42 -17.59
N GLY A 280 -2.87 -25.59 -16.59
CA GLY A 280 -2.63 -26.53 -15.48
C GLY A 280 -1.47 -26.19 -14.57
N LEU A 281 -1.24 -24.89 -14.28
CA LEU A 281 -0.17 -24.49 -13.37
C LEU A 281 -0.40 -25.01 -11.95
N THR A 282 0.69 -25.40 -11.30
CA THR A 282 0.74 -25.62 -9.85
C THR A 282 1.44 -24.43 -9.20
N VAL A 283 0.73 -23.69 -8.36
CA VAL A 283 1.24 -22.47 -7.72
C VAL A 283 1.32 -22.68 -6.21
N LYS A 284 2.52 -22.71 -5.66
CA LYS A 284 2.76 -22.75 -4.22
C LYS A 284 3.03 -21.35 -3.71
N THR A 285 2.29 -20.94 -2.68
CA THR A 285 2.38 -19.58 -2.12
C THR A 285 2.99 -19.59 -0.72
N THR A 286 3.28 -18.40 -0.20
CA THR A 286 3.70 -18.18 1.18
C THR A 286 2.53 -18.04 2.14
N LEU A 287 1.31 -17.85 1.61
CA LEU A 287 0.10 -17.66 2.40
C LEU A 287 -0.17 -18.87 3.31
N ASP A 288 -0.76 -18.59 4.45
CA ASP A 288 -1.22 -19.61 5.39
C ASP A 288 -2.75 -19.51 5.51
N LYS A 289 -3.44 -20.56 5.09
CA LYS A 289 -4.91 -20.59 5.03
C LYS A 289 -5.54 -20.39 6.41
N LYS A 290 -4.91 -20.89 7.48
CA LYS A 290 -5.35 -20.68 8.87
C LYS A 290 -5.24 -19.21 9.24
N TYR A 291 -4.11 -18.56 8.94
CA TYR A 291 -3.91 -17.15 9.26
C TYR A 291 -4.81 -16.24 8.42
N GLN A 292 -5.04 -16.60 7.15
CA GLN A 292 -5.96 -15.88 6.28
C GLN A 292 -7.39 -15.89 6.86
N ALA A 293 -7.88 -17.06 7.26
CA ALA A 293 -9.21 -17.21 7.87
C ALA A 293 -9.34 -16.37 9.17
N ILE A 294 -8.33 -16.47 10.05
CA ILE A 294 -8.31 -15.68 11.29
C ILE A 294 -8.35 -14.16 10.98
N ALA A 295 -7.59 -13.71 9.97
CA ALA A 295 -7.57 -12.29 9.60
C ALA A 295 -8.93 -11.78 9.14
N GLU A 296 -9.60 -12.53 8.28
CA GLU A 296 -10.94 -12.21 7.77
C GLU A 296 -12.00 -12.20 8.89
N GLU A 297 -11.98 -13.20 9.77
CA GLU A 297 -12.89 -13.32 10.92
C GLU A 297 -12.70 -12.16 11.91
N GLU A 298 -11.46 -11.84 12.30
CA GLU A 298 -11.19 -10.79 13.29
C GLU A 298 -11.55 -9.39 12.74
N LEU A 299 -11.23 -9.09 11.48
CA LEU A 299 -11.63 -7.84 10.86
C LEU A 299 -13.15 -7.71 10.80
N LYS A 300 -13.85 -8.77 10.36
CA LYS A 300 -15.31 -8.81 10.30
C LYS A 300 -15.96 -8.64 11.67
N ALA A 301 -15.38 -9.24 12.72
CA ALA A 301 -15.90 -9.20 14.08
C ALA A 301 -15.63 -7.86 14.78
N LYS A 302 -14.46 -7.23 14.55
CA LYS A 302 -14.01 -6.05 15.29
C LYS A 302 -14.36 -4.74 14.59
N VAL A 303 -14.39 -4.71 13.24
CA VAL A 303 -14.68 -3.49 12.51
C VAL A 303 -16.17 -3.36 12.25
N PRO A 304 -16.85 -2.37 12.87
CA PRO A 304 -18.29 -2.23 12.75
C PRO A 304 -18.73 -1.93 11.31
N LYS A 305 -20.00 -2.19 11.01
CA LYS A 305 -20.67 -1.74 9.79
C LYS A 305 -21.29 -0.39 10.06
N GLY A 306 -20.65 0.69 9.65
CA GLY A 306 -21.08 2.06 9.94
C GLY A 306 -22.16 2.55 9.00
N ARG A 307 -21.87 2.62 7.71
CA ARG A 307 -22.81 3.03 6.67
C ARG A 307 -22.68 2.15 5.42
N THR A 308 -23.72 2.12 4.61
CA THR A 308 -23.69 1.53 3.29
C THR A 308 -23.88 2.62 2.23
N GLU A 309 -23.24 2.46 1.10
CA GLU A 309 -23.41 3.32 -0.07
C GLU A 309 -23.55 2.43 -1.29
N THR A 310 -24.63 2.62 -2.05
CA THR A 310 -24.83 1.89 -3.31
C THR A 310 -24.57 2.85 -4.44
N LYS A 311 -23.57 2.53 -5.26
CA LYS A 311 -23.26 3.24 -6.48
C LYS A 311 -23.11 2.19 -7.59
N ASP A 312 -23.71 2.44 -8.74
CA ASP A 312 -23.64 1.56 -9.91
C ASP A 312 -24.00 0.09 -9.57
N GLN A 313 -25.02 -0.09 -8.71
CA GLN A 313 -25.51 -1.38 -8.19
C GLN A 313 -24.51 -2.17 -7.33
N VAL A 314 -23.33 -1.64 -7.07
CA VAL A 314 -22.38 -2.17 -6.08
C VAL A 314 -22.65 -1.52 -4.74
N THR A 315 -23.00 -2.32 -3.74
CA THR A 315 -23.19 -1.84 -2.36
C THR A 315 -21.93 -2.03 -1.56
N MET A 316 -21.34 -0.92 -1.15
CA MET A 316 -20.15 -0.88 -0.31
C MET A 316 -20.52 -0.59 1.14
N THR A 317 -19.95 -1.33 2.07
CA THR A 317 -20.12 -1.12 3.52
C THR A 317 -18.89 -0.41 4.08
N TYR A 318 -19.06 0.71 4.75
CA TYR A 318 -17.99 1.47 5.37
C TYR A 318 -18.02 1.39 6.91
N PRO A 319 -16.86 1.52 7.59
CA PRO A 319 -15.55 1.67 6.99
C PRO A 319 -15.07 0.38 6.30
N GLN A 320 -14.21 0.54 5.31
CA GLN A 320 -13.41 -0.55 4.74
C GLN A 320 -12.20 -0.84 5.64
N TYR A 321 -11.45 -1.89 5.33
CA TYR A 321 -10.27 -2.27 6.09
C TYR A 321 -9.22 -3.00 5.24
N ALA A 322 -8.00 -3.04 5.74
CA ALA A 322 -6.95 -3.90 5.24
C ALA A 322 -6.15 -4.52 6.39
N LEU A 323 -5.67 -5.74 6.18
CA LEU A 323 -4.71 -6.41 7.04
C LEU A 323 -3.63 -7.06 6.18
N VAL A 324 -2.38 -6.84 6.57
CA VAL A 324 -1.21 -7.52 5.99
C VAL A 324 -0.42 -8.13 7.13
N SER A 325 -0.08 -9.42 7.00
CA SER A 325 0.79 -10.12 7.95
C SER A 325 1.96 -10.76 7.23
N LEU A 326 3.18 -10.54 7.73
CA LEU A 326 4.44 -11.00 7.16
C LEU A 326 5.27 -11.76 8.19
N ASP A 327 6.09 -12.73 7.72
CA ASP A 327 7.27 -13.15 8.47
C ASP A 327 8.39 -12.12 8.21
N PRO A 328 8.80 -11.33 9.21
CA PRO A 328 9.78 -10.26 9.01
C PRO A 328 11.17 -10.78 8.64
N ARG A 329 11.48 -12.06 8.93
CA ARG A 329 12.77 -12.68 8.67
C ARG A 329 12.94 -13.12 7.21
N THR A 330 11.83 -13.41 6.53
CA THR A 330 11.86 -13.93 5.16
C THR A 330 11.18 -13.00 4.15
N GLY A 331 10.26 -12.14 4.60
CA GLY A 331 9.39 -11.35 3.74
C GLY A 331 8.18 -12.12 3.22
N GLU A 332 7.95 -13.35 3.66
CA GLU A 332 6.78 -14.15 3.27
C GLU A 332 5.49 -13.46 3.71
N ILE A 333 4.56 -13.21 2.76
CA ILE A 333 3.22 -12.75 3.07
C ILE A 333 2.42 -13.94 3.60
N LEU A 334 2.01 -13.88 4.86
CA LEU A 334 1.32 -14.97 5.56
C LEU A 334 -0.21 -14.86 5.44
N ALA A 335 -0.73 -13.64 5.49
CA ALA A 335 -2.15 -13.33 5.29
C ALA A 335 -2.30 -11.94 4.70
N LEU A 336 -3.35 -11.75 3.89
CA LEU A 336 -3.64 -10.48 3.24
C LEU A 336 -5.15 -10.31 3.03
N VAL A 337 -5.71 -9.25 3.61
CA VAL A 337 -7.10 -8.83 3.43
C VAL A 337 -7.14 -7.40 2.91
N GLY A 338 -7.83 -7.17 1.80
CA GLY A 338 -7.85 -5.86 1.11
C GLY A 338 -9.18 -5.13 1.18
N GLY A 339 -10.16 -5.61 1.96
CA GLY A 339 -11.49 -5.02 2.08
C GLY A 339 -12.52 -6.01 2.61
N ARG A 340 -13.81 -5.64 2.54
CA ARG A 340 -14.94 -6.48 3.00
C ARG A 340 -15.38 -7.57 2.02
N GLY A 341 -14.74 -7.68 0.85
CA GLY A 341 -15.14 -8.65 -0.18
C GLY A 341 -16.28 -8.13 -1.08
N GLU A 342 -16.53 -6.85 -1.10
CA GLU A 342 -17.60 -6.21 -1.87
C GLU A 342 -17.10 -5.70 -3.23
N ASP A 343 -15.78 -5.59 -3.39
CA ASP A 343 -15.07 -5.20 -4.61
C ASP A 343 -13.77 -6.01 -4.78
N GLU A 344 -13.08 -5.84 -5.91
CA GLU A 344 -11.75 -6.41 -6.15
C GLU A 344 -10.60 -5.43 -5.85
N PHE A 345 -10.89 -4.21 -5.36
CA PHE A 345 -9.87 -3.23 -5.05
C PHE A 345 -9.10 -3.63 -3.78
N ASN A 346 -7.90 -4.14 -3.97
CA ASN A 346 -7.04 -4.61 -2.88
C ASN A 346 -6.38 -3.43 -2.16
N ARG A 347 -7.00 -2.95 -1.08
CA ARG A 347 -6.50 -1.83 -0.30
C ARG A 347 -5.18 -2.13 0.41
N ALA A 348 -4.90 -3.39 0.69
CA ALA A 348 -3.63 -3.81 1.32
C ALA A 348 -2.39 -3.53 0.46
N THR A 349 -2.55 -3.55 -0.89
CA THR A 349 -1.44 -3.44 -1.84
C THR A 349 -1.54 -2.25 -2.79
N LYS A 350 -2.71 -1.61 -2.90
CA LYS A 350 -2.96 -0.56 -3.90
C LYS A 350 -3.41 0.78 -3.31
N ALA A 351 -4.05 0.79 -2.13
CA ALA A 351 -4.49 2.04 -1.53
C ALA A 351 -3.31 2.77 -0.87
N THR A 352 -3.17 4.05 -1.17
CA THR A 352 -2.26 4.96 -0.48
C THR A 352 -3.04 5.78 0.54
N ARG A 353 -2.68 5.66 1.83
CA ARG A 353 -3.46 6.23 2.94
C ARG A 353 -2.57 7.03 3.88
N SER A 354 -3.14 8.05 4.53
CA SER A 354 -2.40 8.80 5.55
C SER A 354 -1.99 7.88 6.69
N PRO A 355 -0.69 7.76 7.00
CA PRO A 355 -0.22 6.88 8.07
C PRO A 355 -0.50 7.43 9.46
N GLY A 356 -0.83 8.72 9.57
CA GLY A 356 -0.92 9.38 10.86
C GLY A 356 0.36 9.18 11.69
N SER A 357 0.19 9.00 12.97
CA SER A 357 1.31 8.80 13.92
C SER A 357 2.12 7.50 13.72
N THR A 358 1.76 6.60 12.80
CA THR A 358 2.64 5.47 12.45
C THR A 358 3.89 5.91 11.68
N PHE A 359 3.97 7.16 11.23
CA PHE A 359 5.18 7.73 10.65
C PHE A 359 6.22 8.14 11.69
N LYS A 360 5.83 8.42 12.94
CA LYS A 360 6.74 8.89 14.01
C LYS A 360 7.99 8.04 14.24
N PRO A 361 7.96 6.69 14.19
CA PRO A 361 9.17 5.89 14.37
C PRO A 361 10.30 6.25 13.42
N PHE A 362 10.04 6.66 12.18
CA PHE A 362 11.10 7.09 11.24
C PHE A 362 11.80 8.37 11.72
N VAL A 363 11.06 9.27 12.37
CA VAL A 363 11.61 10.49 12.98
C VAL A 363 12.42 10.14 14.24
N TYR A 364 11.90 9.25 15.09
CA TYR A 364 12.59 8.82 16.30
C TYR A 364 13.87 8.02 16.00
N ILE A 365 13.91 7.24 14.92
CA ILE A 365 15.14 6.59 14.44
C ILE A 365 16.18 7.65 14.12
N GLY A 366 15.82 8.70 13.36
CA GLY A 366 16.74 9.81 13.08
C GLY A 366 17.24 10.52 14.35
N ALA A 367 16.37 10.69 15.35
CA ALA A 367 16.76 11.26 16.63
C ALA A 367 17.75 10.35 17.40
N LEU A 368 17.51 9.03 17.41
CA LEU A 368 18.43 8.06 18.02
C LEU A 368 19.80 8.06 17.32
N GLU A 369 19.84 8.19 15.99
CA GLU A 369 21.09 8.33 15.22
C GLU A 369 21.87 9.61 15.60
N MET A 370 21.17 10.67 16.01
CA MET A 370 21.75 11.93 16.48
C MET A 370 22.21 11.89 17.96
N GLY A 371 22.05 10.74 18.64
CA GLY A 371 22.46 10.56 20.04
C GLY A 371 21.37 10.89 21.06
N PHE A 372 20.13 11.18 20.65
CA PHE A 372 19.00 11.18 21.57
C PHE A 372 18.80 9.78 22.15
N THR A 373 18.32 9.72 23.39
CA THR A 373 18.09 8.47 24.12
C THR A 373 16.64 8.35 24.54
N PRO A 374 16.14 7.18 24.91
CA PRO A 374 14.81 7.03 25.47
C PRO A 374 14.55 7.90 26.71
N ALA A 375 15.62 8.24 27.44
CA ALA A 375 15.61 9.09 28.63
C ALA A 375 15.66 10.59 28.32
N SER A 376 16.00 11.00 27.09
CA SER A 376 16.04 12.42 26.72
C SER A 376 14.69 13.08 26.97
N VAL A 377 14.68 14.21 27.65
CA VAL A 377 13.47 14.97 28.00
C VAL A 377 13.31 16.15 27.06
N LEU A 378 12.11 16.31 26.51
CA LEU A 378 11.68 17.48 25.76
C LEU A 378 10.39 18.02 26.36
N GLU A 379 10.08 19.27 26.09
CA GLU A 379 8.90 19.93 26.63
C GLU A 379 7.70 19.83 25.67
N ASP A 380 6.63 19.19 26.09
CA ASP A 380 5.36 19.15 25.37
C ASP A 380 4.57 20.44 25.64
N LYS A 381 4.71 21.40 24.74
CA LYS A 381 4.13 22.74 24.82
C LYS A 381 3.51 23.16 23.48
N PRO A 382 2.64 24.19 23.46
CA PRO A 382 2.14 24.76 22.21
C PRO A 382 3.28 25.17 21.27
N LEU A 383 3.11 24.86 19.97
CA LEU A 383 4.03 25.26 18.90
C LEU A 383 3.24 25.98 17.82
N GLU A 384 3.83 27.00 17.22
CA GLU A 384 3.26 27.76 16.13
C GLU A 384 4.30 27.96 15.03
N TYR A 385 3.88 27.75 13.79
CA TYR A 385 4.74 27.87 12.61
C TYR A 385 4.08 28.75 11.56
N VAL A 386 4.76 29.83 11.19
CA VAL A 386 4.30 30.70 10.09
C VAL A 386 4.62 30.02 8.77
N GLN A 387 3.60 29.75 7.97
CA GLN A 387 3.73 29.14 6.65
C GLN A 387 4.15 30.19 5.60
N PRO A 388 4.66 29.80 4.42
CA PRO A 388 5.04 30.73 3.35
C PRO A 388 3.91 31.64 2.88
N ASP A 389 2.65 31.19 2.99
CA ASP A 389 1.45 31.96 2.68
C ASP A 389 0.97 32.88 3.83
N LYS A 390 1.79 33.02 4.89
CA LYS A 390 1.52 33.77 6.12
C LYS A 390 0.43 33.17 7.02
N SER A 391 -0.15 32.02 6.69
CA SER A 391 -1.01 31.29 7.62
C SER A 391 -0.19 30.75 8.80
N VAL A 392 -0.82 30.57 9.95
CA VAL A 392 -0.18 29.97 11.15
C VAL A 392 -0.63 28.54 11.29
N TRP A 393 0.31 27.61 11.24
CA TRP A 393 0.06 26.22 11.59
C TRP A 393 0.36 26.00 13.07
N ALA A 394 -0.69 25.77 13.85
CA ALA A 394 -0.62 25.50 15.29
C ALA A 394 -1.11 24.07 15.58
N PRO A 395 -0.22 23.06 15.47
CA PRO A 395 -0.56 21.67 15.72
C PRO A 395 -0.94 21.46 17.19
N LYS A 396 -1.78 20.44 17.45
CA LYS A 396 -2.23 20.09 18.80
C LYS A 396 -2.01 18.59 19.06
N ASN A 397 -1.91 18.22 20.33
CA ASN A 397 -2.02 16.83 20.73
C ASN A 397 -3.46 16.35 20.53
N PHE A 398 -3.65 15.03 20.36
CA PHE A 398 -4.96 14.43 20.10
C PHE A 398 -6.04 14.81 21.15
N ASN A 399 -5.64 14.96 22.41
CA ASN A 399 -6.52 15.34 23.52
C ASN A 399 -6.56 16.84 23.79
N ASN A 400 -5.92 17.67 22.97
CA ASN A 400 -5.78 19.12 23.11
C ASN A 400 -5.09 19.56 24.44
N LYS A 401 -4.32 18.68 25.09
CA LYS A 401 -3.58 18.97 26.33
C LYS A 401 -2.09 18.90 26.10
N PHE A 402 -1.35 19.67 26.87
CA PHE A 402 0.10 19.65 26.90
C PHE A 402 0.56 19.15 28.27
N ILE A 403 1.62 18.35 28.31
CA ILE A 403 2.04 17.60 29.51
C ILE A 403 3.24 18.26 30.17
N GLY A 404 3.95 19.18 29.46
CA GLY A 404 5.22 19.73 29.90
C GLY A 404 6.41 18.79 29.65
N PRO A 405 7.45 18.78 30.50
CA PRO A 405 8.61 17.94 30.32
C PRO A 405 8.25 16.44 30.28
N ILE A 406 8.69 15.73 29.23
CA ILE A 406 8.38 14.32 29.04
C ILE A 406 9.57 13.61 28.37
N ARG A 407 9.89 12.39 28.82
CA ARG A 407 10.91 11.55 28.19
C ARG A 407 10.45 11.03 26.83
N LEU A 408 11.41 10.85 25.90
CA LEU A 408 11.10 10.38 24.55
C LEU A 408 10.36 9.04 24.52
N ARG A 409 10.72 8.10 25.41
CA ARG A 409 9.99 6.82 25.52
C ARG A 409 8.52 7.04 25.82
N GLU A 410 8.21 7.85 26.80
CA GLU A 410 6.84 8.10 27.22
C GLU A 410 6.08 8.92 26.18
N ALA A 411 6.74 9.91 25.58
CA ALA A 411 6.17 10.69 24.47
C ALA A 411 5.80 9.82 23.27
N LEU A 412 6.62 8.82 22.94
CA LEU A 412 6.31 7.86 21.89
C LEU A 412 5.15 6.94 22.28
N ALA A 413 5.11 6.46 23.53
CA ALA A 413 4.07 5.59 24.05
C ALA A 413 2.69 6.28 24.01
N GLN A 414 2.64 7.56 24.42
CA GLN A 414 1.46 8.41 24.36
C GLN A 414 1.20 9.02 22.99
N SER A 415 2.16 8.86 22.06
CA SER A 415 2.06 9.42 20.71
C SER A 415 1.97 10.95 20.64
N THR A 416 2.67 11.66 21.55
CA THR A 416 2.68 13.12 21.68
C THR A 416 3.13 13.78 20.38
N ASN A 417 2.32 14.71 19.85
CA ASN A 417 2.58 15.35 18.57
C ASN A 417 3.71 16.37 18.66
N MET A 418 3.70 17.22 19.70
CA MET A 418 4.67 18.32 19.84
C MET A 418 6.08 17.80 19.94
N ILE A 419 6.31 16.71 20.68
CA ILE A 419 7.61 16.09 20.79
C ILE A 419 8.11 15.55 19.44
N ALA A 420 7.23 14.89 18.70
CA ALA A 420 7.60 14.36 17.39
C ALA A 420 7.93 15.46 16.38
N ILE A 421 7.23 16.60 16.42
CA ILE A 421 7.52 17.77 15.58
C ILE A 421 8.87 18.39 15.95
N GLN A 422 9.15 18.61 17.24
CA GLN A 422 10.44 19.12 17.72
C GLN A 422 11.61 18.19 17.34
N LEU A 423 11.39 16.87 17.37
CA LEU A 423 12.41 15.93 16.89
C LEU A 423 12.61 16.06 15.38
N LEU A 424 11.54 16.21 14.60
CA LEU A 424 11.64 16.35 13.14
C LEU A 424 12.35 17.65 12.73
N GLU A 425 12.21 18.75 13.49
CA GLU A 425 12.99 19.98 13.27
C GLU A 425 14.49 19.72 13.38
N LYS A 426 14.89 18.89 14.34
CA LYS A 426 16.31 18.51 14.56
C LYS A 426 16.80 17.48 13.53
N VAL A 427 16.00 16.46 13.27
CA VAL A 427 16.31 15.36 12.34
C VAL A 427 16.26 15.81 10.88
N THR A 428 15.41 16.75 10.55
CA THR A 428 14.97 17.23 9.25
C THR A 428 13.97 16.30 8.54
N PRO A 429 12.99 16.85 7.80
CA PRO A 429 12.06 16.06 7.00
C PRO A 429 12.76 15.15 5.97
N GLN A 430 13.81 15.64 5.34
CA GLN A 430 14.60 14.90 4.35
C GLN A 430 15.20 13.63 4.94
N ARG A 431 15.80 13.73 6.13
CA ARG A 431 16.40 12.56 6.82
C ARG A 431 15.33 11.54 7.19
N ALA A 432 14.19 11.97 7.72
CA ALA A 432 13.09 11.06 8.04
C ALA A 432 12.55 10.34 6.79
N ILE A 433 12.45 11.04 5.65
CA ILE A 433 12.07 10.47 4.34
C ILE A 433 13.12 9.45 3.87
N GLU A 434 14.41 9.75 3.98
CA GLU A 434 15.48 8.81 3.62
C GLU A 434 15.40 7.51 4.43
N ILE A 435 15.21 7.61 5.75
CA ILE A 435 15.03 6.45 6.63
C ILE A 435 13.81 5.63 6.19
N ALA A 436 12.67 6.28 6.00
CA ALA A 436 11.44 5.61 5.57
C ALA A 436 11.61 4.90 4.21
N ARG A 437 12.28 5.54 3.23
CA ARG A 437 12.58 4.94 1.92
C ARG A 437 13.53 3.73 2.03
N LYS A 438 14.59 3.83 2.81
CA LYS A 438 15.50 2.70 3.07
C LYS A 438 14.75 1.51 3.68
N MET A 439 13.80 1.78 4.58
CA MET A 439 12.96 0.76 5.19
C MET A 439 11.87 0.22 4.25
N GLY A 440 11.65 0.83 3.06
CA GLY A 440 10.80 0.26 2.02
C GLY A 440 9.55 1.06 1.63
N ILE A 441 9.41 2.31 2.09
CA ILE A 441 8.30 3.19 1.70
C ILE A 441 8.62 3.86 0.36
N SER A 442 7.87 3.54 -0.68
CA SER A 442 8.12 4.01 -2.05
C SER A 442 7.31 5.26 -2.45
N THR A 443 6.21 5.52 -1.75
CA THR A 443 5.19 6.50 -2.16
C THR A 443 5.50 7.95 -1.81
N LEU A 444 6.59 8.21 -1.06
CA LEU A 444 6.97 9.54 -0.60
C LEU A 444 7.38 10.46 -1.76
N VAL A 445 6.82 11.66 -1.79
CA VAL A 445 7.04 12.67 -2.84
C VAL A 445 8.03 13.72 -2.34
N THR A 446 9.15 13.91 -3.06
CA THR A 446 10.21 14.88 -2.66
C THR A 446 10.45 15.99 -3.67
N SER A 447 9.62 16.09 -4.71
CA SER A 447 9.72 17.11 -5.75
C SER A 447 8.34 17.61 -6.18
N GLY A 448 8.30 18.76 -6.84
CA GLY A 448 7.06 19.40 -7.29
C GLY A 448 6.49 20.39 -6.27
N SER A 449 5.40 21.06 -6.66
CA SER A 449 4.72 22.07 -5.83
C SER A 449 4.04 21.50 -4.58
N ARG A 450 3.61 20.24 -4.65
CA ARG A 450 3.15 19.45 -3.50
C ARG A 450 4.15 18.34 -3.26
N ASN A 451 4.78 18.35 -2.09
CA ASN A 451 5.77 17.37 -1.69
C ASN A 451 5.67 17.11 -0.18
N ASP A 452 6.39 16.11 0.29
CA ASP A 452 6.34 15.65 1.68
C ASP A 452 7.46 16.27 2.55
N ILE A 453 8.19 17.28 2.01
CA ILE A 453 9.26 17.96 2.73
C ILE A 453 8.66 19.03 3.64
N GLY A 454 8.17 18.64 4.81
CA GLY A 454 7.55 19.55 5.78
C GLY A 454 7.35 18.89 7.14
N LEU A 455 7.10 19.69 8.18
CA LEU A 455 6.92 19.19 9.55
C LEU A 455 5.65 18.35 9.72
N SER A 456 4.64 18.56 8.88
CA SER A 456 3.38 17.80 8.88
C SER A 456 3.55 16.30 8.61
N ILE A 457 4.65 15.89 7.97
CA ILE A 457 4.93 14.47 7.69
C ILE A 457 4.94 13.62 8.96
N THR A 458 5.39 14.18 10.08
CA THR A 458 5.45 13.46 11.37
C THR A 458 4.07 13.11 11.92
N LEU A 459 3.03 13.82 11.46
CA LEU A 459 1.62 13.57 11.79
C LEU A 459 0.88 12.81 10.69
N GLY A 460 1.57 12.44 9.61
CA GLY A 460 1.00 11.72 8.48
C GLY A 460 0.49 12.60 7.34
N GLY A 461 0.82 13.91 7.36
CA GLY A 461 0.51 14.84 6.28
C GLY A 461 1.37 14.56 5.05
N LEU A 462 0.97 13.60 4.24
CA LEU A 462 1.65 13.15 3.04
C LEU A 462 0.85 13.49 1.78
N THR A 463 1.55 13.75 0.69
CA THR A 463 0.96 14.06 -0.63
C THR A 463 0.15 12.89 -1.18
N LYS A 464 0.67 11.66 -1.08
CA LYS A 464 0.01 10.45 -1.56
C LYS A 464 -0.45 9.52 -0.42
N GLY A 465 0.27 9.49 0.69
CA GLY A 465 0.09 8.48 1.73
C GLY A 465 1.00 7.26 1.55
N ILE A 466 0.74 6.19 2.33
CA ILE A 466 1.56 4.97 2.35
C ILE A 466 0.69 3.74 2.07
N ILE A 467 1.23 2.76 1.36
CA ILE A 467 0.59 1.47 1.09
C ILE A 467 0.70 0.57 2.34
N PRO A 468 -0.38 -0.08 2.80
CA PRO A 468 -0.35 -0.92 4.00
C PRO A 468 0.72 -2.01 3.99
N LEU A 469 0.94 -2.67 2.86
CA LEU A 469 2.01 -3.67 2.70
C LEU A 469 3.41 -3.07 2.92
N GLU A 470 3.67 -1.87 2.40
CA GLU A 470 4.96 -1.20 2.58
C GLU A 470 5.19 -0.79 4.03
N LEU A 471 4.17 -0.25 4.69
CA LEU A 471 4.27 0.11 6.10
C LEU A 471 4.48 -1.12 7.00
N CYS A 472 3.77 -2.21 6.73
CA CYS A 472 3.97 -3.50 7.39
C CYS A 472 5.42 -3.99 7.25
N SER A 473 5.94 -4.00 6.02
CA SER A 473 7.31 -4.40 5.71
C SER A 473 8.34 -3.52 6.39
N ALA A 474 8.13 -2.20 6.42
CA ALA A 474 9.02 -1.25 7.09
C ALA A 474 9.13 -1.52 8.61
N TYR A 475 8.01 -1.85 9.26
CA TYR A 475 8.05 -2.26 10.68
C TYR A 475 8.70 -3.63 10.88
N GLY A 476 8.67 -4.51 9.87
CA GLY A 476 9.41 -5.77 9.88
C GLY A 476 10.93 -5.60 10.05
N VAL A 477 11.49 -4.49 9.54
CA VAL A 477 12.92 -4.11 9.73
C VAL A 477 13.26 -3.97 11.20
N LEU A 478 12.35 -3.44 12.01
CA LEU A 478 12.56 -3.27 13.45
C LEU A 478 12.52 -4.62 14.18
N ALA A 479 11.66 -5.55 13.76
CA ALA A 479 11.56 -6.89 14.33
C ALA A 479 12.84 -7.72 14.11
N THR A 480 13.65 -7.36 13.12
CA THR A 480 14.84 -8.11 12.66
C THR A 480 16.16 -7.35 12.91
N ASN A 481 16.16 -6.39 13.84
CA ASN A 481 17.34 -5.58 14.14
C ASN A 481 17.98 -4.91 12.90
N GLY A 482 17.15 -4.32 12.04
CA GLY A 482 17.63 -3.50 10.93
C GLY A 482 17.72 -4.20 9.56
N VAL A 483 17.30 -5.46 9.46
CA VAL A 483 17.32 -6.22 8.21
C VAL A 483 15.95 -6.13 7.52
N LYS A 484 15.93 -5.56 6.32
CA LYS A 484 14.75 -5.55 5.45
C LYS A 484 14.67 -6.85 4.64
N ALA A 485 13.58 -7.58 4.73
CA ALA A 485 13.24 -8.67 3.83
C ALA A 485 12.17 -8.18 2.85
N LYS A 486 12.42 -8.34 1.53
CA LYS A 486 11.47 -7.92 0.49
C LYS A 486 10.22 -8.79 0.54
N PRO A 487 9.00 -8.23 0.63
CA PRO A 487 7.77 -9.00 0.63
C PRO A 487 7.58 -9.80 -0.64
N TYR A 488 7.17 -11.07 -0.52
CA TYR A 488 6.80 -11.92 -1.64
C TYR A 488 5.71 -12.92 -1.24
N PHE A 489 4.98 -13.44 -2.23
CA PHE A 489 3.87 -14.37 -2.01
C PHE A 489 3.95 -15.66 -2.84
N ILE A 490 4.80 -15.72 -3.86
CA ILE A 490 5.02 -16.92 -4.67
C ILE A 490 6.25 -17.66 -4.16
N ARG A 491 6.10 -18.92 -3.77
CA ARG A 491 7.22 -19.82 -3.45
C ARG A 491 7.70 -20.58 -4.68
N GLU A 492 6.76 -21.07 -5.49
CA GLU A 492 7.10 -21.85 -6.67
C GLU A 492 5.92 -21.87 -7.65
N ILE A 493 6.20 -21.81 -8.94
CA ILE A 493 5.24 -22.05 -10.01
C ILE A 493 5.79 -23.16 -10.90
N VAL A 494 4.98 -24.20 -11.11
CA VAL A 494 5.34 -25.37 -11.91
C VAL A 494 4.32 -25.53 -13.03
N SER A 495 4.78 -25.84 -14.24
CA SER A 495 3.90 -26.16 -15.39
C SER A 495 3.22 -27.53 -15.22
N ALA A 496 2.26 -27.84 -16.09
CA ALA A 496 1.60 -29.15 -16.11
C ALA A 496 2.58 -30.31 -16.38
N GLU A 497 3.66 -30.04 -17.10
CA GLU A 497 4.73 -30.99 -17.44
C GLU A 497 5.75 -31.15 -16.29
N GLY A 498 5.57 -30.46 -15.17
CA GLY A 498 6.48 -30.53 -14.02
C GLY A 498 7.71 -29.61 -14.11
N VAL A 499 7.75 -28.69 -15.09
CA VAL A 499 8.86 -27.73 -15.23
C VAL A 499 8.66 -26.57 -14.23
N VAL A 500 9.70 -26.27 -13.46
CA VAL A 500 9.70 -25.11 -12.55
C VAL A 500 9.88 -23.82 -13.38
N LEU A 501 8.81 -23.03 -13.48
CA LEU A 501 8.79 -21.77 -14.22
C LEU A 501 9.28 -20.60 -13.37
N GLU A 502 9.06 -20.68 -12.06
CA GLU A 502 9.46 -19.62 -11.12
C GLU A 502 9.75 -20.22 -9.74
N LYS A 503 10.76 -19.69 -9.07
CA LYS A 503 11.06 -20.01 -7.68
C LYS A 503 11.26 -18.72 -6.89
N GLY A 504 10.47 -18.56 -5.83
CA GLY A 504 10.58 -17.43 -4.90
C GLY A 504 11.95 -17.42 -4.22
N ASN A 505 12.50 -16.24 -4.05
CA ASN A 505 13.78 -16.05 -3.40
C ASN A 505 13.68 -15.01 -2.27
N VAL A 506 14.22 -15.37 -1.11
CA VAL A 506 14.33 -14.47 0.05
C VAL A 506 15.41 -13.43 -0.22
N GLN A 507 15.00 -12.17 -0.43
CA GLN A 507 15.91 -11.05 -0.64
C GLN A 507 16.01 -10.23 0.65
N LYS A 508 17.22 -10.08 1.19
CA LYS A 508 17.49 -9.35 2.44
C LYS A 508 18.53 -8.26 2.23
N GLU A 509 18.34 -7.16 2.94
CA GLU A 509 19.25 -6.01 2.93
C GLU A 509 19.36 -5.42 4.35
N VAL A 510 20.55 -5.11 4.82
CA VAL A 510 20.74 -4.36 6.06
C VAL A 510 20.52 -2.88 5.74
N VAL A 511 19.48 -2.28 6.31
CA VAL A 511 19.06 -0.90 6.01
C VAL A 511 19.11 0.03 7.21
N LEU A 512 19.29 -0.52 8.42
CA LEU A 512 19.36 0.23 9.66
C LEU A 512 20.41 -0.42 10.60
N ASP A 513 21.09 0.40 11.42
CA ASP A 513 21.97 -0.09 12.46
C ASP A 513 21.20 -0.96 13.47
N GLU A 514 21.77 -2.09 13.87
CA GLU A 514 21.10 -3.06 14.74
C GLU A 514 20.75 -2.51 16.13
N LYS A 515 21.60 -1.65 16.69
CA LYS A 515 21.38 -1.05 18.01
C LYS A 515 20.29 0.01 17.96
N ILE A 516 20.29 0.85 16.91
CA ILE A 516 19.22 1.84 16.65
C ILE A 516 17.89 1.14 16.46
N SER A 517 17.86 0.08 15.64
CA SER A 517 16.65 -0.73 15.39
C SER A 517 16.12 -1.36 16.69
N TYR A 518 17.02 -1.95 17.49
CA TYR A 518 16.64 -2.52 18.78
C TYR A 518 16.14 -1.45 19.75
N MET A 519 16.81 -0.30 19.85
CA MET A 519 16.37 0.82 20.71
C MET A 519 14.98 1.30 20.31
N MET A 520 14.70 1.43 19.00
CA MET A 520 13.37 1.80 18.51
C MET A 520 12.34 0.74 18.89
N THR A 521 12.64 -0.55 18.69
CA THR A 521 11.78 -1.68 19.10
C THR A 521 11.52 -1.63 20.60
N ASN A 522 12.56 -1.45 21.42
CA ASN A 522 12.47 -1.37 22.87
C ASN A 522 11.57 -0.19 23.31
N MET A 523 11.65 0.97 22.66
CA MET A 523 10.76 2.09 22.92
C MET A 523 9.31 1.78 22.49
N LEU A 524 9.11 1.13 21.34
CA LEU A 524 7.79 0.76 20.84
C LEU A 524 7.08 -0.30 21.67
N THR A 525 7.79 -1.10 22.48
CA THR A 525 7.14 -1.99 23.45
C THR A 525 6.32 -1.21 24.47
N SER A 526 6.72 0.01 24.80
CA SER A 526 6.01 0.87 25.76
C SER A 526 4.64 1.33 25.24
N VAL A 527 4.44 1.39 23.91
CA VAL A 527 3.12 1.69 23.32
C VAL A 527 2.07 0.66 23.74
N ILE A 528 2.48 -0.60 23.92
CA ILE A 528 1.60 -1.73 24.30
C ILE A 528 1.64 -1.95 25.84
N ASN A 529 2.81 -1.82 26.47
CA ASN A 529 3.02 -2.24 27.85
C ASN A 529 2.85 -1.11 28.88
N SER A 530 3.04 0.17 28.49
CA SER A 530 2.85 1.30 29.40
C SER A 530 1.37 1.47 29.75
N PRO A 531 1.05 1.83 31.01
CA PRO A 531 -0.32 2.20 31.42
C PRO A 531 -0.92 3.33 30.56
N THR A 532 -0.10 4.23 30.07
CA THR A 532 -0.45 5.39 29.25
C THR A 532 -0.33 5.12 27.76
N GLY A 533 0.15 3.92 27.37
CA GLY A 533 0.38 3.54 25.98
C GLY A 533 -0.89 3.48 25.14
N THR A 534 -0.85 4.11 23.96
CA THR A 534 -2.00 4.17 23.04
C THR A 534 -2.43 2.81 22.49
N GLY A 535 -1.52 1.83 22.47
CA GLY A 535 -1.73 0.46 22.02
C GLY A 535 -2.01 -0.54 23.17
N ARG A 536 -2.26 -0.12 24.41
CA ARG A 536 -2.38 -1.01 25.58
C ARG A 536 -3.41 -2.13 25.41
N ARG A 537 -4.51 -1.87 24.70
CA ARG A 537 -5.51 -2.91 24.37
C ARG A 537 -4.99 -4.02 23.47
N GLY A 538 -3.81 -3.80 22.87
CA GLY A 538 -3.08 -4.78 22.04
C GLY A 538 -2.15 -5.72 22.82
N TYR A 539 -2.19 -5.73 24.16
CA TYR A 539 -1.36 -6.61 24.98
C TYR A 539 -1.62 -8.09 24.68
N LEU A 540 -0.55 -8.81 24.27
CA LEU A 540 -0.66 -10.19 23.79
C LEU A 540 -0.31 -11.25 24.85
N GLY A 541 0.25 -10.87 26.01
CA GLY A 541 0.86 -11.81 26.96
C GLY A 541 2.22 -12.35 26.52
N ARG A 542 2.82 -11.77 25.49
CA ARG A 542 4.17 -12.07 24.96
C ARG A 542 4.85 -10.80 24.48
N PRO A 543 6.19 -10.81 24.27
CA PRO A 543 6.90 -9.64 23.77
C PRO A 543 6.34 -9.16 22.44
N ALA A 544 5.91 -7.90 22.41
CA ALA A 544 5.39 -7.25 21.23
C ALA A 544 5.68 -5.75 21.26
N ALA A 545 5.84 -5.16 20.10
CA ALA A 545 6.02 -3.73 19.90
C ALA A 545 5.06 -3.25 18.80
N GLY A 546 4.73 -1.95 18.81
CA GLY A 546 3.83 -1.44 17.78
C GLY A 546 3.54 0.05 17.92
N LYS A 547 2.75 0.58 16.99
CA LYS A 547 2.36 1.99 16.96
C LYS A 547 0.96 2.17 16.43
N THR A 548 0.18 3.00 17.10
CA THR A 548 -1.11 3.50 16.63
C THR A 548 -0.92 4.64 15.64
N GLY A 549 -1.84 4.77 14.70
CA GLY A 549 -1.97 5.92 13.81
C GLY A 549 -3.42 6.34 13.66
N THR A 550 -3.63 7.64 13.58
CA THR A 550 -4.94 8.23 13.29
C THR A 550 -4.68 9.37 12.31
N GLY A 551 -5.37 9.35 11.17
CA GLY A 551 -5.35 10.43 10.20
C GLY A 551 -6.12 11.65 10.71
N ASP A 552 -5.89 12.79 10.08
CA ASP A 552 -6.63 14.02 10.38
C ASP A 552 -8.15 13.78 10.28
N SER A 553 -8.90 14.39 11.18
CA SER A 553 -10.36 14.23 11.27
C SER A 553 -10.82 12.76 11.31
N ASN A 554 -9.99 11.86 11.86
CA ASN A 554 -10.30 10.43 12.01
C ASN A 554 -10.70 9.72 10.71
N THR A 555 -10.06 10.08 9.59
CA THR A 555 -10.30 9.47 8.27
C THR A 555 -9.62 8.12 8.09
N ASP A 556 -8.55 7.89 8.85
CA ASP A 556 -7.72 6.70 8.82
C ASP A 556 -7.39 6.24 10.23
N ALA A 557 -7.53 4.96 10.48
CA ALA A 557 -7.19 4.34 11.74
C ALA A 557 -6.22 3.18 11.51
N TRP A 558 -5.07 3.21 12.20
CA TRP A 558 -4.00 2.25 12.03
C TRP A 558 -3.55 1.63 13.33
N PHE A 559 -3.11 0.39 13.22
CA PHE A 559 -2.16 -0.20 14.14
C PHE A 559 -1.18 -1.08 13.37
N VAL A 560 0.11 -0.81 13.56
CA VAL A 560 1.18 -1.68 13.05
C VAL A 560 1.95 -2.21 14.24
N GLY A 561 1.94 -3.52 14.40
CA GLY A 561 2.61 -4.15 15.55
C GLY A 561 3.25 -5.47 15.16
N TYR A 562 4.22 -5.89 15.95
CA TYR A 562 5.04 -7.05 15.65
C TYR A 562 5.54 -7.76 16.91
N THR A 563 5.81 -9.05 16.72
CA THR A 563 6.63 -9.93 17.57
C THR A 563 7.93 -10.22 16.81
N PRO A 564 8.92 -10.91 17.39
CA PRO A 564 10.14 -11.27 16.67
C PRO A 564 9.92 -12.09 15.38
N ASP A 565 8.78 -12.77 15.26
CA ASP A 565 8.51 -13.72 14.17
C ASP A 565 7.25 -13.41 13.34
N MET A 566 6.55 -12.31 13.61
CA MET A 566 5.39 -11.87 12.84
C MET A 566 5.19 -10.35 12.95
N VAL A 567 5.04 -9.68 11.81
CA VAL A 567 4.64 -8.28 11.73
C VAL A 567 3.30 -8.16 11.04
N THR A 568 2.40 -7.35 11.60
CA THR A 568 1.05 -7.18 11.06
C THR A 568 0.63 -5.72 11.10
N ALA A 569 0.14 -5.22 9.97
CA ALA A 569 -0.49 -3.91 9.84
C ALA A 569 -1.99 -4.06 9.66
N VAL A 570 -2.76 -3.28 10.38
CA VAL A 570 -4.21 -3.12 10.23
C VAL A 570 -4.51 -1.67 9.90
N TRP A 571 -5.26 -1.46 8.84
CA TRP A 571 -5.84 -0.19 8.44
C TRP A 571 -7.36 -0.27 8.40
N ILE A 572 -8.02 0.80 8.82
CA ILE A 572 -9.48 0.98 8.74
C ILE A 572 -9.72 2.40 8.23
N GLY A 573 -10.61 2.56 7.24
CA GLY A 573 -10.89 3.87 6.65
C GLY A 573 -11.99 3.83 5.60
N GLU A 574 -12.32 5.00 5.06
CA GLU A 574 -13.20 5.13 3.91
C GLU A 574 -12.40 5.49 2.66
N ASP A 575 -12.77 4.95 1.50
CA ASP A 575 -12.07 5.21 0.24
C ASP A 575 -12.04 6.70 -0.11
N SER A 576 -13.10 7.43 0.24
CA SER A 576 -13.27 8.87 0.02
C SER A 576 -12.66 9.78 1.09
N MET A 577 -11.84 9.26 2.00
CA MET A 577 -11.23 10.01 3.12
C MET A 577 -12.24 10.79 3.98
N LYS A 578 -13.42 10.22 4.20
CA LYS A 578 -14.43 10.78 5.09
C LYS A 578 -14.14 10.41 6.54
N GLU A 579 -14.57 11.26 7.47
CA GLU A 579 -14.52 10.99 8.90
C GLU A 579 -15.33 9.73 9.25
N MET A 580 -14.72 8.84 10.02
CA MET A 580 -15.34 7.60 10.49
C MET A 580 -16.14 7.82 11.79
N ASN A 581 -17.18 8.63 11.72
CA ASN A 581 -18.11 8.85 12.83
C ASN A 581 -19.52 8.46 12.39
N TYR A 582 -20.03 7.35 12.89
CA TYR A 582 -21.28 6.76 12.41
C TYR A 582 -22.37 6.84 13.46
N LYS A 583 -23.58 7.23 13.03
CA LYS A 583 -24.77 7.33 13.91
C LYS A 583 -25.04 5.98 14.60
N GLY A 584 -25.16 6.00 15.91
CA GLY A 584 -25.41 4.79 16.73
C GLY A 584 -24.18 3.93 17.03
N ILE A 585 -23.01 4.25 16.43
CA ILE A 585 -21.74 3.54 16.67
C ILE A 585 -20.71 4.47 17.29
N GLY A 586 -20.69 5.74 16.86
CA GLY A 586 -19.68 6.71 17.25
C GLY A 586 -18.42 6.64 16.37
N ALA A 587 -17.33 7.21 16.85
CA ALA A 587 -16.06 7.29 16.12
C ALA A 587 -15.34 5.95 16.09
N VAL A 588 -14.95 5.51 14.89
CA VAL A 588 -14.09 4.34 14.65
C VAL A 588 -12.66 4.82 14.49
N GLY A 589 -11.79 4.53 15.43
CA GLY A 589 -10.42 5.03 15.47
C GLY A 589 -9.38 3.91 15.65
N SER A 590 -8.14 4.31 15.94
CA SER A 590 -7.01 3.39 16.10
C SER A 590 -7.22 2.31 17.17
N SER A 591 -8.05 2.54 18.19
CA SER A 591 -8.40 1.53 19.17
C SER A 591 -9.09 0.30 18.55
N THR A 592 -9.90 0.50 17.49
CA THR A 592 -10.52 -0.60 16.72
C THR A 592 -9.45 -1.39 15.96
N ALA A 593 -8.51 -0.70 15.33
CA ALA A 593 -7.39 -1.35 14.63
C ALA A 593 -6.51 -2.16 15.60
N VAL A 594 -6.25 -1.62 16.82
CA VAL A 594 -5.53 -2.34 17.90
C VAL A 594 -6.24 -3.63 18.28
N LEU A 595 -7.59 -3.60 18.45
CA LEU A 595 -8.36 -4.78 18.85
C LEU A 595 -8.38 -5.84 17.74
N ALA A 596 -8.50 -5.45 16.47
CA ALA A 596 -8.44 -6.37 15.33
C ALA A 596 -7.05 -7.01 15.22
N TRP A 597 -5.99 -6.20 15.34
CA TRP A 597 -4.62 -6.68 15.37
C TRP A 597 -4.37 -7.67 16.52
N ALA A 598 -4.80 -7.33 17.73
CA ALA A 598 -4.62 -8.18 18.91
C ALA A 598 -5.36 -9.51 18.80
N GLY A 599 -6.59 -9.49 18.28
CA GLY A 599 -7.38 -10.69 18.03
C GLY A 599 -6.68 -11.61 17.03
N TYR A 600 -6.22 -11.04 15.91
CA TYR A 600 -5.46 -11.77 14.89
C TYR A 600 -4.16 -12.37 15.46
N MET A 601 -3.30 -11.53 16.07
CA MET A 601 -2.00 -11.96 16.57
C MET A 601 -2.11 -13.03 17.68
N LYS A 602 -3.06 -12.89 18.61
CA LYS A 602 -3.28 -13.89 19.66
C LYS A 602 -3.64 -15.26 19.09
N ARG A 603 -4.54 -15.30 18.13
CA ARG A 603 -4.99 -16.54 17.49
C ARG A 603 -3.93 -17.12 16.56
N ALA A 604 -3.30 -16.30 15.74
CA ALA A 604 -2.26 -16.71 14.80
C ALA A 604 -1.01 -17.28 15.49
N LEU A 605 -0.67 -16.72 16.66
CA LEU A 605 0.51 -17.12 17.44
C LEU A 605 0.20 -18.08 18.60
N ALA A 606 -1.03 -18.58 18.72
CA ALA A 606 -1.45 -19.42 19.86
C ALA A 606 -0.55 -20.65 20.05
N ASP A 607 -0.21 -21.31 18.94
CA ASP A 607 0.58 -22.55 18.92
C ASP A 607 2.09 -22.30 18.77
N ARG A 608 2.54 -21.04 18.87
CA ARG A 608 3.96 -20.66 18.73
C ARG A 608 4.57 -20.27 20.07
N PRO A 609 5.84 -20.60 20.31
CA PRO A 609 6.55 -20.16 21.52
C PRO A 609 6.61 -18.63 21.55
N ALA A 610 6.61 -18.07 22.76
CA ALA A 610 6.83 -16.64 22.96
C ALA A 610 8.33 -16.34 22.83
N LEU A 611 8.72 -15.71 21.73
CA LEU A 611 10.11 -15.29 21.48
C LEU A 611 10.35 -13.91 22.05
N ASN A 612 11.58 -13.67 22.54
CA ASN A 612 12.06 -12.36 22.94
C ASN A 612 12.74 -11.66 21.75
N PHE A 613 12.69 -10.32 21.72
CA PHE A 613 13.52 -9.55 20.80
C PHE A 613 14.99 -9.76 21.10
N THR A 614 15.77 -10.03 20.07
CA THR A 614 17.22 -10.25 20.22
C THR A 614 17.90 -8.96 20.60
N VAL A 615 18.62 -8.95 21.73
CA VAL A 615 19.41 -7.82 22.21
C VAL A 615 20.77 -7.85 21.52
N PRO A 616 21.12 -6.85 20.68
CA PRO A 616 22.43 -6.82 20.03
C PRO A 616 23.55 -6.47 21.05
N GLY A 617 24.77 -6.75 20.63
CA GLY A 617 25.94 -6.34 21.43
C GLY A 617 26.00 -4.81 21.61
N GLY A 618 26.50 -4.35 22.78
CA GLY A 618 26.62 -2.91 23.03
C GLY A 618 25.34 -2.22 23.47
N ILE A 619 24.40 -2.94 24.03
CA ILE A 619 23.22 -2.40 24.72
C ILE A 619 23.41 -2.57 26.25
N SER A 620 23.13 -1.49 26.95
CA SER A 620 23.05 -1.44 28.43
C SER A 620 21.58 -1.45 28.85
N THR A 621 21.18 -2.48 29.60
CA THR A 621 19.78 -2.62 30.08
C THR A 621 19.73 -2.41 31.59
N GLY A 622 18.60 -1.95 32.10
CA GLY A 622 18.37 -1.82 33.54
C GLY A 622 19.12 -0.68 34.23
N VAL A 623 19.61 0.28 33.45
CA VAL A 623 20.28 1.50 34.01
C VAL A 623 19.24 2.31 34.78
N LYS A 624 19.53 2.60 36.05
CA LYS A 624 18.64 3.40 36.90
C LYS A 624 18.70 4.85 36.51
N ILE A 625 17.57 5.47 36.26
CA ILE A 625 17.41 6.89 35.96
C ILE A 625 16.24 7.48 36.75
N CYS A 626 16.27 8.80 36.93
CA CYS A 626 15.12 9.54 37.41
C CYS A 626 14.10 9.70 36.27
N ALA A 627 12.85 9.36 36.53
CA ALA A 627 11.76 9.41 35.53
C ALA A 627 11.47 10.84 35.02
N ASP A 628 11.69 11.85 35.86
CA ASP A 628 11.35 13.25 35.56
C ASP A 628 12.49 13.96 34.81
N SER A 629 13.76 13.75 35.25
CA SER A 629 14.92 14.39 34.60
C SER A 629 15.57 13.58 33.48
N GLY A 630 15.34 12.26 33.41
CA GLY A 630 16.06 11.36 32.51
C GLY A 630 17.52 11.12 32.86
N LEU A 631 18.03 11.71 33.97
CA LEU A 631 19.40 11.63 34.44
C LEU A 631 19.59 10.50 35.50
N LEU A 632 20.82 10.24 35.91
CA LEU A 632 21.08 9.30 37.02
C LEU A 632 20.37 9.80 38.30
N PRO A 633 19.81 8.92 39.14
CA PRO A 633 19.12 9.38 40.35
C PRO A 633 20.08 10.02 41.34
N SER A 634 19.61 11.07 42.01
CA SER A 634 20.24 11.61 43.23
C SER A 634 19.77 10.83 44.46
N SER A 635 20.35 11.09 45.63
CA SER A 635 19.92 10.53 46.92
C SER A 635 18.47 10.93 47.25
N ASP A 636 18.03 12.07 46.74
CA ASP A 636 16.76 12.71 47.08
C ASP A 636 15.66 12.38 46.10
N CYS A 637 15.93 11.62 45.02
CA CYS A 637 14.92 11.16 44.12
C CYS A 637 13.90 10.23 44.79
N PRO A 638 12.62 10.50 44.71
CA PRO A 638 11.58 9.59 45.23
C PRO A 638 11.70 8.20 44.58
N SER A 639 11.50 7.15 45.39
CA SER A 639 11.71 5.76 44.96
C SER A 639 10.80 5.36 43.79
N ASP A 640 9.59 5.90 43.73
CA ASP A 640 8.62 5.72 42.63
C ASP A 640 9.02 6.43 41.32
N LYS A 641 9.95 7.40 41.42
CA LYS A 641 10.54 8.11 40.28
C LYS A 641 11.85 7.47 39.77
N ILE A 642 12.38 6.45 40.46
CA ILE A 642 13.57 5.73 40.03
C ILE A 642 13.11 4.54 39.15
N ILE A 643 13.39 4.64 37.87
CA ILE A 643 13.01 3.62 36.88
C ILE A 643 14.24 2.98 36.21
N SER A 644 14.02 1.85 35.56
CA SER A 644 15.05 1.21 34.73
C SER A 644 14.87 1.62 33.28
N GLU A 645 15.97 1.97 32.61
CA GLU A 645 16.00 2.36 31.22
C GLU A 645 17.06 1.59 30.42
N THR A 646 16.96 1.61 29.11
CA THR A 646 17.87 0.93 28.17
C THR A 646 18.58 1.95 27.31
N PHE A 647 19.88 1.73 27.07
CA PHE A 647 20.73 2.64 26.30
C PHE A 647 21.63 1.87 25.33
N ILE A 648 22.08 2.54 24.28
CA ILE A 648 23.28 2.12 23.58
C ILE A 648 24.46 2.41 24.49
N LYS A 649 25.35 1.45 24.67
CA LYS A 649 26.52 1.57 25.59
C LYS A 649 27.33 2.83 25.25
N GLY A 650 27.56 3.66 26.25
CA GLY A 650 28.24 4.94 26.14
C GLY A 650 27.32 6.15 25.95
N THR A 651 25.99 5.94 25.78
CA THR A 651 24.99 7.02 25.71
C THR A 651 24.19 7.18 27.01
N GLU A 652 24.53 6.41 28.05
CA GLU A 652 23.93 6.53 29.38
C GLU A 652 24.16 7.94 29.95
N PRO A 653 23.22 8.51 30.71
CA PRO A 653 23.42 9.80 31.36
C PRO A 653 24.58 9.72 32.37
N LYS A 654 25.42 10.74 32.36
CA LYS A 654 26.55 10.86 33.32
C LYS A 654 26.21 11.78 34.48
N ALA A 655 25.36 12.76 34.26
CA ALA A 655 24.89 13.70 35.26
C ALA A 655 23.85 13.07 36.18
N ARG A 656 23.77 13.54 37.41
CA ARG A 656 22.73 13.19 38.37
C ARG A 656 21.55 14.14 38.29
N CYS A 657 20.40 13.66 38.72
CA CYS A 657 19.17 14.44 38.81
C CYS A 657 19.35 15.68 39.69
N THR A 658 18.99 16.82 39.14
CA THR A 658 18.98 18.10 39.86
C THR A 658 17.60 18.54 40.26
N ILE A 659 16.56 17.91 39.67
CA ILE A 659 15.13 18.26 39.90
C ILE A 659 14.74 17.91 41.37
N HIS A 660 15.23 16.80 41.87
CA HIS A 660 14.88 16.30 43.21
C HIS A 660 16.02 16.52 44.25
N SER A 661 17.09 17.21 43.86
CA SER A 661 18.09 17.57 44.86
C SER A 661 17.41 18.45 45.94
N LYS A 662 17.47 18.04 47.20
CA LYS A 662 17.17 18.97 48.30
C LYS A 662 18.12 20.12 48.12
N ALA A 663 17.63 21.20 47.57
CA ALA A 663 18.42 22.39 47.46
C ALA A 663 18.63 22.91 48.90
N GLU A 664 19.83 23.27 49.24
CA GLU A 664 20.05 24.13 50.37
C GLU A 664 19.15 25.35 50.16
N VAL A 665 18.27 25.64 51.11
CA VAL A 665 17.52 26.90 51.15
C VAL A 665 18.56 27.98 51.27
N LEU A 666 18.92 28.58 50.13
CA LEU A 666 20.06 29.48 50.07
C LEU A 666 19.85 30.76 50.88
N SER A 667 18.61 31.27 50.93
CA SER A 667 18.24 32.41 51.76
C SER A 667 16.74 32.72 51.68
N MET A 668 16.25 33.50 52.62
CA MET A 668 14.97 34.20 52.46
C MET A 668 15.29 35.53 51.75
N GLU A 669 14.84 35.64 50.50
CA GLU A 669 15.07 36.85 49.72
C GLU A 669 13.85 37.78 49.79
N ARG A 670 14.14 39.08 49.81
CA ARG A 670 13.15 40.12 49.76
C ARG A 670 12.64 40.24 48.33
N VAL A 671 11.34 40.07 48.07
CA VAL A 671 10.71 40.23 46.79
C VAL A 671 9.72 41.38 46.83
N CYS A 672 9.79 42.21 45.81
CA CYS A 672 8.79 43.28 45.64
C CYS A 672 7.48 42.64 45.18
N THR A 673 6.42 42.78 45.96
CA THR A 673 5.09 42.19 45.69
C THR A 673 4.39 42.86 44.52
N VAL A 674 4.87 44.06 44.09
CA VAL A 674 4.31 44.81 42.96
C VAL A 674 4.91 44.34 41.63
N SER A 675 6.24 44.15 41.57
CA SER A 675 6.92 43.71 40.35
C SER A 675 7.12 42.16 40.26
N GLY A 676 7.07 41.46 41.36
CA GLY A 676 7.42 40.04 41.43
C GLY A 676 8.94 39.77 41.26
N MET A 677 9.77 40.79 41.30
CA MET A 677 11.25 40.73 41.17
C MET A 677 11.94 40.83 42.54
N LEU A 678 13.21 40.50 42.63
CA LEU A 678 14.00 40.73 43.86
C LEU A 678 13.92 42.21 44.26
N ALA A 679 13.64 42.49 45.55
CA ALA A 679 13.51 43.85 46.03
C ALA A 679 14.85 44.59 46.00
N ASP A 680 14.86 45.84 45.58
CA ASP A 680 15.99 46.79 45.70
C ASP A 680 15.87 47.62 46.97
N GLU A 681 16.93 48.35 47.28
CA GLU A 681 17.00 49.29 48.43
C GLU A 681 15.92 50.38 48.34
N GLY A 682 15.43 50.68 47.14
CA GLY A 682 14.36 51.66 46.92
C GLY A 682 12.96 51.15 47.15
N CYS A 683 12.73 49.86 47.30
CA CYS A 683 11.37 49.30 47.48
C CYS A 683 10.84 49.61 48.88
N PRO A 684 9.61 50.21 48.97
CA PRO A 684 8.97 50.45 50.25
C PRO A 684 8.75 49.15 51.03
N ASP A 685 8.96 49.20 52.37
CA ASP A 685 8.87 47.99 53.20
C ASP A 685 7.47 47.34 53.12
N GLU A 686 6.44 48.08 52.95
CA GLU A 686 5.05 47.61 52.74
C GLU A 686 4.82 46.87 51.40
N SER A 687 5.72 47.04 50.44
CA SER A 687 5.69 46.33 49.13
C SER A 687 6.70 45.23 49.06
N VAL A 688 7.33 44.82 50.14
CA VAL A 688 8.37 43.76 50.17
C VAL A 688 7.91 42.59 51.06
N ALA A 689 7.97 41.38 50.51
CA ALA A 689 7.72 40.15 51.24
C ALA A 689 8.94 39.24 51.19
N LEU A 690 9.13 38.43 52.24
CA LEU A 690 10.20 37.43 52.30
C LEU A 690 9.71 36.09 51.75
N PHE A 691 10.39 35.56 50.72
CA PHE A 691 10.07 34.28 50.14
C PHE A 691 11.29 33.33 50.27
N ARG A 692 10.99 32.03 50.36
CA ARG A 692 12.01 30.96 50.32
C ARG A 692 12.31 30.58 48.89
N PHE A 693 13.54 30.54 48.47
CA PHE A 693 13.97 30.21 47.12
C PHE A 693 14.98 29.06 47.06
N VAL A 694 15.00 28.43 45.93
CA VAL A 694 15.82 27.28 45.61
C VAL A 694 16.49 27.50 44.26
N TRP A 695 17.83 27.42 44.21
CA TRP A 695 18.59 27.44 42.99
C TRP A 695 18.63 26.06 42.33
N ILE A 696 18.28 25.94 41.04
CA ILE A 696 18.49 24.76 40.22
C ILE A 696 19.28 25.17 38.97
N GLY A 697 20.55 24.82 38.95
CA GLY A 697 21.48 25.33 37.95
C GLY A 697 21.61 26.83 38.04
N ASP A 698 21.29 27.54 36.98
CA ASP A 698 21.31 29.01 36.85
C ASP A 698 19.93 29.69 37.08
N LYS A 699 18.94 28.94 37.53
CA LYS A 699 17.56 29.42 37.71
C LYS A 699 17.11 29.37 39.15
N LEU A 700 16.40 30.43 39.57
CA LEU A 700 15.84 30.58 40.91
C LEU A 700 14.35 30.16 40.87
N TYR A 701 13.92 29.34 41.82
CA TYR A 701 12.54 28.88 41.97
C TYR A 701 12.03 29.10 43.40
N GLU A 702 10.73 29.35 43.59
CA GLU A 702 10.11 29.34 44.89
C GLU A 702 10.25 27.94 45.55
N ALA A 703 10.47 27.91 46.84
CA ALA A 703 10.46 26.67 47.60
C ALA A 703 9.06 26.34 48.09
N ASN A 704 8.66 25.08 47.93
CA ASN A 704 7.46 24.51 48.56
C ASN A 704 7.69 24.39 50.09
N GLU A 705 6.60 24.09 50.84
CA GLU A 705 6.68 23.92 52.30
C GLU A 705 7.66 22.81 52.74
N ASP A 706 7.85 21.77 51.90
CA ASP A 706 8.78 20.66 52.13
C ASP A 706 10.24 20.97 51.71
N GLY A 707 10.52 22.20 51.25
CA GLY A 707 11.83 22.64 50.78
C GLY A 707 12.20 22.22 49.37
N SER A 708 11.29 21.56 48.62
CA SER A 708 11.47 21.26 47.20
C SER A 708 11.19 22.50 46.34
N ALA A 709 11.79 22.58 45.13
CA ALA A 709 11.55 23.69 44.23
C ALA A 709 10.14 23.57 43.57
N ASN A 710 9.41 24.66 43.54
CA ASN A 710 8.20 24.80 42.74
C ASN A 710 8.59 25.05 41.28
N LEU A 711 8.62 24.01 40.47
CA LEU A 711 9.08 24.03 39.07
C LEU A 711 8.13 24.73 38.08
N GLY A 712 7.14 25.51 38.54
CA GLY A 712 6.20 26.21 37.68
C GLY A 712 6.90 27.21 36.74
N LYS A 713 7.26 28.36 37.24
CA LYS A 713 7.95 29.41 36.49
C LYS A 713 9.18 29.88 37.28
N PRO A 714 10.39 29.95 36.66
CA PRO A 714 11.53 30.54 37.32
C PRO A 714 11.24 31.97 37.77
N VAL A 715 11.69 32.35 38.95
CA VAL A 715 11.61 33.71 39.43
C VAL A 715 12.71 34.53 38.76
N SER A 716 12.42 35.76 38.37
CA SER A 716 13.42 36.64 37.83
C SER A 716 14.49 36.93 38.90
N THR A 717 15.77 36.80 38.52
CA THR A 717 16.92 37.21 39.37
C THR A 717 17.26 38.70 39.22
N GLU A 718 16.52 39.40 38.37
CA GLU A 718 16.66 40.85 38.19
C GLU A 718 16.09 41.59 39.42
N LYS A 719 16.71 42.69 39.79
CA LYS A 719 16.23 43.58 40.85
C LYS A 719 15.05 44.41 40.39
N CYS A 720 14.18 44.73 41.29
CA CYS A 720 13.04 45.62 41.04
C CYS A 720 13.49 46.98 40.48
N THR A 721 12.89 47.41 39.38
CA THR A 721 13.18 48.72 38.75
C THR A 721 11.99 49.69 38.84
N LEU A 722 10.94 49.28 39.60
CA LEU A 722 9.71 50.10 39.73
C LEU A 722 9.81 51.13 40.86
N HIS A 723 10.79 50.99 41.73
CA HIS A 723 10.95 51.86 42.93
C HIS A 723 12.33 52.51 42.94
#